data_046ff1fc3817f820d2860ad855a6f7f3
#
_entry.id   046ff1fc3817f820d2860ad855a6f7f3
#
_cell.length_a   1.000
_cell.length_b   1.000
_cell.length_c   1.000
_cell.angle_alpha   90.00
_cell.angle_beta   90.00
_cell.angle_gamma   90.00
#
_symmetry.space_group_name_H-M   'P 1'
#
loop_
_entity.id
_entity.type
_entity.pdbx_description
1 polymer ?
#
loop_
_entity_poly.entity_id
_entity_poly.type
_entity_poly.pdbx_seq_one_letter_code
_entity_poly.pdbx_strand_id
1 'polypeptide(L)'
;MDSILMKIHTSLLSEERETLLPNLLVLCGDHGMSETGSHGASSMEEVNTPLILISSAFERKPGDVRRPEHVQQTDLAATLAIGLGLPIPKNSVGSLLFPAIEGKPMREQLRFLHLNTVQLAKLLQETVPSYKKEPGFEQFKISERLHGNWIRLYLEENNSEVLFNLGTKVRKQYLDALKTLSLSLSRQVAQYDVYSMAVGTIVVLEVLTLLLLSTPQALSNKAELEVPLLSPVFSLLFYLTFLVLSAIHVIMCTSAESSCYFCSLSWLTAGGVMMLISALLCAVVSALTKVFVDGKLLSKNAAHSNARWSELDLLILLGTVGHVLSLGASSFIEEEHQTWYFLVSTLCLALCHDIYRNCLLGDDCELQRSLHMEECFGSATPALQDKNAGSAVLELNRGCKGHPSLDALRGCEKWMVLASPWVILICCRLLRSLNQTGVQWAHRPDLGHWLASSDHKTALSVLAALSLVVIFTLVQRRCSLASKVAMALGLLGVYCYRAAIGNVLFPWQQDNKDISKGIIEARFVYVFVLGILFTGTKDLLKSQVIAADFTVKTVGLWEIYSGLVLLAALLSRPHNLPVLVLSLLIQTLMAKFVWKPLRHDAAEITVMHYWFGQAFFYFQGNSNNIATVDISAGFVGLDAYVEIPAMFLTAFATYAEPVLWASHLVSFLSSEASSGSALSHACLCYALIRSFPVSAYIILVTSLRYHLFIWSVFSPKLLYEGMHLLITAAVCVFFTAMDQTNTKS
;
A
#
# COMPACT_ATOMS: atom_id res chain seq x y z
N MET A 1 4.53 -31.49 20.66
CA MET A 1 3.05 -31.33 20.72
C MET A 1 2.43 -32.37 21.62
N ASP A 2 2.63 -33.69 21.44
CA ASP A 2 2.02 -34.77 22.23
C ASP A 2 2.19 -34.64 23.75
N SER A 3 3.39 -34.33 24.23
CA SER A 3 3.66 -34.17 25.66
C SER A 3 2.89 -33.00 26.29
N ILE A 4 2.62 -31.94 25.51
CA ILE A 4 1.83 -30.80 25.96
C ILE A 4 0.35 -31.20 26.04
N LEU A 5 -0.15 -31.83 24.96
CA LEU A 5 -1.52 -32.33 24.90
C LEU A 5 -1.80 -33.32 26.04
N MET A 6 -0.87 -34.24 26.30
CA MET A 6 -0.97 -35.19 27.40
C MET A 6 -1.05 -34.51 28.78
N LYS A 7 -0.23 -33.49 29.02
CA LYS A 7 -0.27 -32.71 30.28
C LYS A 7 -1.61 -32.00 30.46
N ILE A 8 -2.10 -31.32 29.41
CA ILE A 8 -3.40 -30.62 29.45
C ILE A 8 -4.53 -31.60 29.69
N HIS A 9 -4.57 -32.71 28.98
CA HIS A 9 -5.60 -33.75 29.14
C HIS A 9 -5.57 -34.37 30.53
N THR A 10 -4.38 -34.67 31.09
CA THR A 10 -4.24 -35.21 32.43
C THR A 10 -4.72 -34.20 33.46
N SER A 11 -4.41 -32.92 33.31
CA SER A 11 -4.88 -31.86 34.22
C SER A 11 -6.40 -31.73 34.20
N LEU A 12 -7.01 -31.72 33.00
CA LEU A 12 -8.47 -31.66 32.83
C LEU A 12 -9.17 -32.88 33.48
N LEU A 13 -8.60 -34.10 33.34
CA LEU A 13 -9.16 -35.27 33.95
C LEU A 13 -9.09 -35.24 35.47
N SER A 14 -8.05 -34.63 36.07
CA SER A 14 -7.97 -34.48 37.52
C SER A 14 -9.00 -33.48 38.03
N GLU A 15 -9.18 -32.34 37.36
CA GLU A 15 -10.19 -31.35 37.67
C GLU A 15 -11.62 -31.87 37.51
N GLU A 16 -11.88 -32.69 36.49
CA GLU A 16 -13.16 -33.34 36.29
C GLU A 16 -13.54 -34.29 37.45
N ARG A 17 -12.57 -34.99 38.03
CA ARG A 17 -12.77 -35.85 39.22
C ARG A 17 -13.12 -35.05 40.45
N GLU A 18 -12.63 -33.80 40.55
CA GLU A 18 -12.90 -32.93 41.70
C GLU A 18 -14.26 -32.22 41.55
N THR A 19 -14.56 -31.73 40.35
CA THR A 19 -15.77 -30.93 40.11
C THR A 19 -16.99 -31.75 39.73
N LEU A 20 -16.83 -33.00 39.27
CA LEU A 20 -17.88 -33.88 38.71
C LEU A 20 -18.57 -33.30 37.49
N LEU A 21 -17.97 -32.32 36.84
CA LEU A 21 -18.47 -31.71 35.61
C LEU A 21 -17.58 -32.13 34.42
N PRO A 22 -18.17 -32.51 33.25
CA PRO A 22 -17.40 -32.91 32.11
C PRO A 22 -16.64 -31.71 31.53
N ASN A 23 -15.36 -31.91 31.26
CA ASN A 23 -14.54 -30.97 30.54
C ASN A 23 -14.58 -31.21 29.03
N LEU A 24 -14.36 -30.17 28.24
CA LEU A 24 -14.25 -30.27 26.77
C LEU A 24 -12.86 -29.79 26.35
N LEU A 25 -12.08 -30.69 25.75
CA LEU A 25 -10.81 -30.37 25.10
C LEU A 25 -11.04 -30.31 23.58
N VAL A 26 -10.74 -29.16 23.01
CA VAL A 26 -10.82 -28.92 21.57
C VAL A 26 -9.41 -28.80 20.99
N LEU A 27 -9.06 -29.66 20.07
CA LEU A 27 -7.82 -29.61 19.30
C LEU A 27 -8.17 -29.36 17.85
N CYS A 28 -7.71 -28.24 17.31
CA CYS A 28 -7.89 -27.90 15.89
C CYS A 28 -6.67 -27.15 15.36
N GLY A 29 -6.45 -27.25 14.05
CA GLY A 29 -5.53 -26.35 13.35
C GLY A 29 -6.28 -25.14 12.80
N ASP A 30 -5.55 -24.08 12.56
CA ASP A 30 -6.03 -22.86 11.88
C ASP A 30 -6.12 -23.07 10.38
N HIS A 31 -5.18 -23.83 9.79
CA HIS A 31 -5.13 -24.23 8.38
C HIS A 31 -4.28 -25.50 8.23
N GLY A 32 -4.30 -26.09 7.05
CA GLY A 32 -3.43 -27.18 6.66
C GLY A 32 -2.11 -26.69 6.05
N MET A 33 -1.26 -27.62 5.63
CA MET A 33 0.04 -27.35 5.04
C MET A 33 0.37 -28.43 4.01
N SER A 34 0.92 -28.04 2.86
CA SER A 34 1.43 -28.98 1.88
C SER A 34 2.75 -29.63 2.32
N GLU A 35 3.17 -30.71 1.69
CA GLU A 35 4.44 -31.37 1.97
C GLU A 35 5.66 -30.45 1.79
N THR A 36 5.57 -29.45 0.93
CA THR A 36 6.61 -28.44 0.69
C THR A 36 6.62 -27.33 1.72
N GLY A 37 5.70 -27.33 2.70
CA GLY A 37 5.56 -26.28 3.72
C GLY A 37 4.76 -25.05 3.24
N SER A 38 4.15 -25.10 2.05
CA SER A 38 3.25 -24.05 1.58
C SER A 38 1.91 -24.11 2.31
N HIS A 39 1.32 -22.96 2.57
CA HIS A 39 0.02 -22.80 3.22
C HIS A 39 -0.68 -21.57 2.68
N GLY A 40 -2.00 -21.55 2.81
CA GLY A 40 -2.81 -20.39 2.42
C GLY A 40 -3.24 -20.37 0.97
N ALA A 41 -2.92 -21.36 0.17
CA ALA A 41 -3.52 -21.60 -1.12
C ALA A 41 -4.81 -22.42 -1.00
N SER A 42 -5.35 -22.89 -2.10
CA SER A 42 -6.64 -23.59 -2.16
C SER A 42 -6.51 -25.09 -2.36
N SER A 43 -5.30 -25.66 -2.20
CA SER A 43 -5.11 -27.10 -2.27
C SER A 43 -5.80 -27.80 -1.10
N MET A 44 -6.23 -29.04 -1.30
CA MET A 44 -6.91 -29.81 -0.24
C MET A 44 -6.03 -30.00 0.99
N GLU A 45 -4.73 -30.04 0.83
CA GLU A 45 -3.74 -30.17 1.90
C GLU A 45 -3.63 -28.87 2.72
N GLU A 46 -3.80 -27.72 2.09
CA GLU A 46 -3.68 -26.41 2.73
C GLU A 46 -4.98 -25.93 3.39
N VAL A 47 -6.14 -26.35 2.88
CA VAL A 47 -7.45 -25.94 3.44
C VAL A 47 -8.01 -26.90 4.47
N ASN A 48 -7.53 -28.15 4.52
CA ASN A 48 -7.99 -29.15 5.49
C ASN A 48 -7.08 -29.18 6.71
N THR A 49 -7.71 -29.16 7.89
CA THR A 49 -7.03 -29.26 9.18
C THR A 49 -7.80 -30.20 10.11
N PRO A 50 -7.14 -30.92 11.02
CA PRO A 50 -7.85 -31.80 11.96
C PRO A 50 -8.68 -30.99 12.96
N LEU A 51 -9.86 -31.51 13.26
CA LEU A 51 -10.71 -31.09 14.39
C LEU A 51 -10.98 -32.30 15.27
N ILE A 52 -10.57 -32.25 16.53
CA ILE A 52 -10.78 -33.28 17.52
C ILE A 52 -11.46 -32.68 18.75
N LEU A 53 -12.60 -33.23 19.13
CA LEU A 53 -13.33 -32.88 20.35
C LEU A 53 -13.25 -34.04 21.34
N ILE A 54 -12.72 -33.81 22.52
CA ILE A 54 -12.53 -34.82 23.58
C ILE A 54 -13.31 -34.37 24.81
N SER A 55 -14.23 -35.22 25.26
CA SER A 55 -15.00 -34.99 26.48
C SER A 55 -15.51 -36.33 27.04
N SER A 56 -15.60 -36.47 28.34
CA SER A 56 -16.28 -37.59 29.00
C SER A 56 -17.79 -37.61 28.79
N ALA A 57 -18.34 -36.46 28.38
CA ALA A 57 -19.77 -36.34 28.02
C ALA A 57 -20.12 -36.95 26.68
N PHE A 58 -19.16 -37.36 25.87
CA PHE A 58 -19.39 -38.01 24.57
C PHE A 58 -19.47 -39.53 24.74
N GLU A 59 -20.63 -40.09 24.36
CA GLU A 59 -20.79 -41.54 24.31
C GLU A 59 -20.06 -42.12 23.09
N ARG A 60 -19.07 -42.99 23.36
CA ARG A 60 -18.39 -43.77 22.32
C ARG A 60 -18.99 -45.16 22.21
N LYS A 61 -19.58 -45.48 21.08
CA LYS A 61 -20.04 -46.83 20.79
C LYS A 61 -18.83 -47.69 20.32
N PRO A 62 -18.55 -48.83 20.96
CA PRO A 62 -17.49 -49.74 20.52
C PRO A 62 -17.77 -50.21 19.08
N GLY A 63 -16.81 -50.04 18.17
CA GLY A 63 -16.90 -50.49 16.81
C GLY A 63 -17.41 -49.47 15.76
N ASP A 64 -17.80 -48.27 16.18
CA ASP A 64 -18.22 -47.20 15.27
C ASP A 64 -17.00 -46.41 14.75
N VAL A 65 -16.33 -46.96 13.77
CA VAL A 65 -15.25 -46.26 13.04
C VAL A 65 -15.88 -45.44 11.93
N ARG A 66 -16.47 -44.31 12.29
CA ARG A 66 -16.96 -43.35 11.29
C ARG A 66 -15.77 -42.70 10.58
N ARG A 67 -15.86 -42.60 9.26
CA ARG A 67 -14.89 -41.77 8.49
C ARG A 67 -15.07 -40.31 8.92
N PRO A 68 -13.98 -39.56 9.12
CA PRO A 68 -14.05 -38.12 9.40
C PRO A 68 -14.88 -37.42 8.31
N GLU A 69 -15.87 -36.64 8.73
CA GLU A 69 -16.64 -35.80 7.82
C GLU A 69 -15.97 -34.42 7.74
N HIS A 70 -16.01 -33.79 6.56
CA HIS A 70 -15.57 -32.39 6.41
C HIS A 70 -16.63 -31.47 7.00
N VAL A 71 -16.20 -30.62 7.93
CA VAL A 71 -17.02 -29.57 8.54
C VAL A 71 -16.38 -28.20 8.29
N GLN A 72 -17.19 -27.18 8.32
CA GLN A 72 -16.69 -25.80 8.12
C GLN A 72 -16.08 -25.29 9.42
N GLN A 73 -14.96 -24.54 9.37
CA GLN A 73 -14.38 -23.91 10.56
C GLN A 73 -15.36 -22.97 11.25
N THR A 74 -16.24 -22.31 10.49
CA THR A 74 -17.31 -21.44 11.01
C THR A 74 -18.27 -22.17 11.94
N ASP A 75 -18.44 -23.50 11.78
CA ASP A 75 -19.36 -24.32 12.57
C ASP A 75 -18.91 -24.51 14.01
N LEU A 76 -17.60 -24.34 14.25
CA LEU A 76 -17.03 -24.50 15.59
C LEU A 76 -17.55 -23.44 16.56
N ALA A 77 -17.70 -22.19 16.13
CA ALA A 77 -18.13 -21.09 16.99
C ALA A 77 -19.56 -21.31 17.54
N ALA A 78 -20.51 -21.69 16.67
CA ALA A 78 -21.88 -21.99 17.07
C ALA A 78 -21.95 -23.23 17.98
N THR A 79 -21.15 -24.26 17.68
CA THR A 79 -21.09 -25.51 18.45
C THR A 79 -20.55 -25.28 19.86
N LEU A 80 -19.44 -24.54 20.00
CA LEU A 80 -18.86 -24.24 21.32
C LEU A 80 -19.76 -23.33 22.13
N ALA A 81 -20.38 -22.33 21.53
CA ALA A 81 -21.31 -21.44 22.23
C ALA A 81 -22.48 -22.24 22.84
N ILE A 82 -23.09 -23.12 22.08
CA ILE A 82 -24.18 -23.98 22.55
C ILE A 82 -23.69 -24.95 23.61
N GLY A 83 -22.56 -25.61 23.39
CA GLY A 83 -21.99 -26.59 24.33
C GLY A 83 -21.63 -25.97 25.69
N LEU A 84 -21.21 -24.72 25.73
CA LEU A 84 -20.88 -23.96 26.93
C LEU A 84 -22.07 -23.19 27.52
N GLY A 85 -23.25 -23.26 26.89
CA GLY A 85 -24.43 -22.50 27.36
C GLY A 85 -24.31 -21.00 27.15
N LEU A 86 -23.45 -20.56 26.22
CA LEU A 86 -23.21 -19.15 25.89
C LEU A 86 -24.09 -18.70 24.71
N PRO A 87 -24.35 -17.40 24.57
CA PRO A 87 -25.01 -16.86 23.38
C PRO A 87 -24.15 -17.13 22.13
N ILE A 88 -24.78 -17.57 21.05
CA ILE A 88 -24.11 -17.68 19.74
C ILE A 88 -23.73 -16.27 19.28
N PRO A 89 -22.49 -16.03 18.81
CA PRO A 89 -22.09 -14.73 18.28
C PRO A 89 -23.07 -14.28 17.17
N LYS A 90 -23.54 -13.03 17.24
CA LYS A 90 -24.60 -12.51 16.37
C LYS A 90 -24.35 -12.75 14.88
N ASN A 91 -23.12 -12.52 14.44
CA ASN A 91 -22.70 -12.62 13.03
C ASN A 91 -22.13 -14.00 12.66
N SER A 92 -22.24 -15.01 13.53
CA SER A 92 -21.85 -16.37 13.19
C SER A 92 -22.75 -16.93 12.08
N VAL A 93 -22.13 -17.42 11.01
CA VAL A 93 -22.83 -18.06 9.87
C VAL A 93 -22.77 -19.59 9.94
N GLY A 94 -22.10 -20.13 10.94
CA GLY A 94 -21.88 -21.57 11.09
C GLY A 94 -23.08 -22.31 11.64
N SER A 95 -23.17 -23.59 11.31
CA SER A 95 -24.18 -24.54 11.80
C SER A 95 -23.63 -25.39 12.94
N LEU A 96 -24.49 -25.71 13.90
CA LEU A 96 -24.15 -26.63 14.99
C LEU A 96 -23.69 -27.98 14.44
N LEU A 97 -22.54 -28.45 14.88
CA LEU A 97 -22.03 -29.80 14.58
C LEU A 97 -22.88 -30.83 15.32
N PHE A 98 -23.80 -31.47 14.61
CA PHE A 98 -24.76 -32.42 15.18
C PHE A 98 -24.12 -33.58 15.96
N PRO A 99 -22.99 -34.18 15.54
CA PRO A 99 -22.33 -35.24 16.30
C PRO A 99 -22.01 -34.87 17.75
N ALA A 100 -21.79 -33.58 18.04
CA ALA A 100 -21.50 -33.10 19.40
C ALA A 100 -22.71 -33.20 20.35
N ILE A 101 -23.91 -33.27 19.81
CA ILE A 101 -25.17 -33.34 20.58
C ILE A 101 -25.97 -34.64 20.35
N GLU A 102 -25.49 -35.57 19.53
CA GLU A 102 -26.19 -36.78 19.15
C GLU A 102 -26.58 -37.65 20.34
N GLY A 103 -25.72 -37.72 21.38
CA GLY A 103 -25.99 -38.47 22.60
C GLY A 103 -27.00 -37.82 23.57
N LYS A 104 -27.46 -36.59 23.29
CA LYS A 104 -28.42 -35.89 24.16
C LYS A 104 -29.87 -36.34 23.93
N PRO A 105 -30.76 -36.21 24.93
CA PRO A 105 -32.19 -36.46 24.74
C PRO A 105 -32.77 -35.65 23.59
N MET A 106 -33.76 -36.21 22.88
CA MET A 106 -34.40 -35.58 21.70
C MET A 106 -34.86 -34.14 22.01
N ARG A 107 -35.39 -33.89 23.19
CA ARG A 107 -35.81 -32.55 23.64
C ARG A 107 -34.67 -31.54 23.59
N GLU A 108 -33.47 -31.91 24.05
CA GLU A 108 -32.29 -31.05 24.06
C GLU A 108 -31.74 -30.85 22.68
N GLN A 109 -31.68 -31.94 21.87
CA GLN A 109 -31.24 -31.85 20.48
C GLN A 109 -32.12 -30.84 19.70
N LEU A 110 -33.44 -30.93 19.81
CA LEU A 110 -34.34 -30.03 19.12
C LEU A 110 -34.22 -28.58 19.63
N ARG A 111 -33.99 -28.39 20.93
CA ARG A 111 -33.77 -27.05 21.51
C ARG A 111 -32.49 -26.43 20.95
N PHE A 112 -31.40 -27.15 20.89
CA PHE A 112 -30.12 -26.63 20.41
C PHE A 112 -30.16 -26.30 18.92
N LEU A 113 -30.75 -27.17 18.12
CA LEU A 113 -30.98 -26.93 16.69
C LEU A 113 -31.90 -25.70 16.47
N HIS A 114 -32.93 -25.54 17.26
CA HIS A 114 -33.81 -24.38 17.20
C HIS A 114 -33.05 -23.08 17.51
N LEU A 115 -32.25 -23.04 18.57
CA LEU A 115 -31.49 -21.84 18.94
C LEU A 115 -30.58 -21.35 17.81
N ASN A 116 -29.81 -22.26 17.19
CA ASN A 116 -28.91 -21.89 16.08
C ASN A 116 -29.72 -21.50 14.83
N THR A 117 -30.82 -22.22 14.53
CA THR A 117 -31.61 -21.87 13.34
C THR A 117 -32.31 -20.51 13.49
N VAL A 118 -32.77 -20.16 14.70
CA VAL A 118 -33.33 -18.82 15.00
C VAL A 118 -32.28 -17.74 14.83
N GLN A 119 -31.04 -17.98 15.31
CA GLN A 119 -29.96 -17.02 15.16
C GLN A 119 -29.62 -16.77 13.69
N LEU A 120 -29.46 -17.83 12.87
CA LEU A 120 -29.22 -17.69 11.42
C LEU A 120 -30.40 -17.05 10.69
N ALA A 121 -31.62 -17.40 11.03
CA ALA A 121 -32.82 -16.78 10.44
C ALA A 121 -32.93 -15.28 10.75
N LYS A 122 -32.60 -14.86 11.97
CA LYS A 122 -32.50 -13.43 12.35
C LYS A 122 -31.41 -12.72 11.57
N LEU A 123 -30.24 -13.32 11.48
CA LEU A 123 -29.12 -12.75 10.69
C LEU A 123 -29.53 -12.57 9.22
N LEU A 124 -30.20 -13.56 8.64
CA LEU A 124 -30.71 -13.48 7.27
C LEU A 124 -31.72 -12.34 7.12
N GLN A 125 -32.64 -12.16 8.09
CA GLN A 125 -33.63 -11.07 8.09
C GLN A 125 -32.96 -9.67 8.15
N GLU A 126 -31.87 -9.54 8.87
CA GLU A 126 -31.15 -8.28 9.00
C GLU A 126 -30.29 -7.96 7.75
N THR A 127 -29.79 -9.00 7.05
CA THR A 127 -28.82 -8.82 5.96
C THR A 127 -29.45 -8.88 4.58
N VAL A 128 -30.61 -9.55 4.41
CA VAL A 128 -31.23 -9.81 3.10
C VAL A 128 -32.61 -9.18 3.01
N PRO A 129 -32.80 -8.12 2.22
CA PRO A 129 -34.14 -7.51 2.06
C PRO A 129 -35.21 -8.49 1.56
N SER A 130 -34.82 -9.46 0.72
CA SER A 130 -35.73 -10.46 0.15
C SER A 130 -35.78 -11.78 0.91
N TYR A 131 -35.37 -11.80 2.19
CA TYR A 131 -35.25 -13.01 3.03
C TYR A 131 -36.45 -13.98 2.98
N LYS A 132 -37.66 -13.47 2.77
CA LYS A 132 -38.88 -14.30 2.70
C LYS A 132 -38.90 -15.25 1.50
N LYS A 133 -38.14 -14.94 0.44
CA LYS A 133 -38.00 -15.76 -0.76
C LYS A 133 -36.90 -16.81 -0.64
N GLU A 134 -36.05 -16.72 0.39
CA GLU A 134 -34.97 -17.65 0.61
C GLU A 134 -35.46 -19.02 1.06
N PRO A 135 -35.04 -20.10 0.40
CA PRO A 135 -35.48 -21.46 0.73
C PRO A 135 -35.21 -21.87 2.18
N GLY A 136 -34.07 -21.41 2.73
CA GLY A 136 -33.67 -21.67 4.11
C GLY A 136 -34.61 -21.05 5.13
N PHE A 137 -35.19 -19.87 4.84
CA PHE A 137 -36.18 -19.23 5.70
C PHE A 137 -37.52 -19.96 5.69
N GLU A 138 -37.96 -20.45 4.54
CA GLU A 138 -39.15 -21.27 4.44
C GLU A 138 -39.01 -22.60 5.20
N GLN A 139 -37.86 -23.28 5.03
CA GLN A 139 -37.54 -24.50 5.78
C GLN A 139 -37.51 -24.26 7.29
N PHE A 140 -36.99 -23.13 7.74
CA PHE A 140 -37.01 -22.71 9.14
C PHE A 140 -38.45 -22.59 9.64
N LYS A 141 -39.35 -21.92 8.92
CA LYS A 141 -40.74 -21.77 9.31
C LYS A 141 -41.50 -23.11 9.39
N ILE A 142 -41.21 -24.02 8.47
CA ILE A 142 -41.76 -25.39 8.53
C ILE A 142 -41.22 -26.12 9.77
N SER A 143 -39.92 -26.03 10.06
CA SER A 143 -39.31 -26.66 11.22
C SER A 143 -39.89 -26.15 12.53
N GLU A 144 -40.07 -24.83 12.65
CA GLU A 144 -40.66 -24.19 13.82
C GLU A 144 -42.11 -24.66 14.09
N ARG A 145 -42.90 -24.76 13.02
CA ARG A 145 -44.29 -25.27 13.11
C ARG A 145 -44.31 -26.74 13.57
N LEU A 146 -43.50 -27.58 12.96
CA LEU A 146 -43.41 -28.99 13.32
C LEU A 146 -42.86 -29.17 14.75
N HIS A 147 -41.95 -28.36 15.19
CA HIS A 147 -41.45 -28.36 16.55
C HIS A 147 -42.53 -27.95 17.57
N GLY A 148 -43.33 -26.93 17.24
CA GLY A 148 -44.48 -26.56 18.08
C GLY A 148 -45.48 -27.70 18.24
N ASN A 149 -45.77 -28.46 17.16
CA ASN A 149 -46.61 -29.65 17.23
C ASN A 149 -45.97 -30.76 18.10
N TRP A 150 -44.64 -30.97 17.97
CA TRP A 150 -43.90 -31.92 18.81
C TRP A 150 -43.97 -31.54 20.28
N ILE A 151 -43.77 -30.27 20.65
CA ILE A 151 -43.91 -29.77 22.03
C ILE A 151 -45.29 -30.03 22.60
N ARG A 152 -46.35 -29.79 21.79
CA ARG A 152 -47.72 -30.03 22.21
C ARG A 152 -47.94 -31.49 22.56
N LEU A 153 -47.56 -32.42 21.66
CA LEU A 153 -47.70 -33.87 21.89
C LEU A 153 -46.81 -34.35 23.04
N TYR A 154 -45.66 -33.74 23.27
CA TYR A 154 -44.78 -34.02 24.40
C TYR A 154 -45.43 -33.67 25.74
N LEU A 155 -46.17 -32.56 25.80
CA LEU A 155 -46.87 -32.11 26.99
C LEU A 155 -48.15 -32.89 27.26
N GLU A 156 -48.77 -33.46 26.23
CA GLU A 156 -49.97 -34.31 26.30
C GLU A 156 -49.65 -35.78 26.66
N GLU A 157 -48.38 -36.11 26.97
CA GLU A 157 -47.89 -37.45 27.31
C GLU A 157 -48.28 -38.52 26.27
N ASN A 158 -48.31 -38.19 25.00
CA ASN A 158 -48.77 -39.02 23.90
C ASN A 158 -47.80 -40.21 23.63
N ASN A 159 -48.24 -41.17 22.85
CA ASN A 159 -47.51 -42.40 22.51
C ASN A 159 -46.05 -42.12 22.13
N SER A 160 -45.10 -42.77 22.82
CA SER A 160 -43.66 -42.56 22.69
C SER A 160 -43.14 -42.79 21.26
N GLU A 161 -43.72 -43.69 20.50
CA GLU A 161 -43.32 -44.00 19.13
C GLU A 161 -43.68 -42.86 18.16
N VAL A 162 -44.87 -42.30 18.29
CA VAL A 162 -45.33 -41.14 17.48
C VAL A 162 -44.45 -39.91 17.77
N LEU A 163 -44.13 -39.71 19.06
CA LEU A 163 -43.31 -38.62 19.52
C LEU A 163 -41.85 -38.75 19.00
N PHE A 164 -41.27 -39.97 19.01
CA PHE A 164 -39.94 -40.26 18.47
C PHE A 164 -39.90 -40.03 16.95
N ASN A 165 -40.89 -40.57 16.22
CA ASN A 165 -40.94 -40.43 14.77
C ASN A 165 -41.11 -38.95 14.34
N LEU A 166 -41.97 -38.19 15.02
CA LEU A 166 -42.12 -36.76 14.77
C LEU A 166 -40.84 -35.99 15.16
N GLY A 167 -40.22 -36.30 16.29
CA GLY A 167 -38.96 -35.69 16.73
C GLY A 167 -37.85 -35.90 15.71
N THR A 168 -37.72 -37.09 15.17
CA THR A 168 -36.73 -37.40 14.12
C THR A 168 -36.99 -36.60 12.84
N LYS A 169 -38.27 -36.45 12.47
CA LYS A 169 -38.66 -35.61 11.32
C LYS A 169 -38.33 -34.14 11.56
N VAL A 170 -38.62 -33.60 12.73
CA VAL A 170 -38.30 -32.20 13.12
C VAL A 170 -36.81 -31.97 13.11
N ARG A 171 -36.03 -32.90 13.69
CA ARG A 171 -34.56 -32.86 13.68
C ARG A 171 -34.00 -32.77 12.28
N LYS A 172 -34.43 -33.67 11.36
CA LYS A 172 -34.00 -33.64 9.96
C LYS A 172 -34.31 -32.29 9.32
N GLN A 173 -35.49 -31.75 9.53
CA GLN A 173 -35.92 -30.50 8.95
C GLN A 173 -35.06 -29.30 9.46
N TYR A 174 -34.70 -29.29 10.76
CA TYR A 174 -33.79 -28.28 11.29
C TYR A 174 -32.37 -28.39 10.69
N LEU A 175 -31.84 -29.60 10.54
CA LEU A 175 -30.53 -29.80 9.93
C LEU A 175 -30.50 -29.32 8.48
N ASP A 176 -31.55 -29.61 7.71
CA ASP A 176 -31.71 -29.13 6.33
C ASP A 176 -31.83 -27.60 6.30
N ALA A 177 -32.60 -27.00 7.21
CA ALA A 177 -32.74 -25.55 7.33
C ALA A 177 -31.41 -24.88 7.71
N LEU A 178 -30.67 -25.41 8.69
CA LEU A 178 -29.36 -24.92 9.13
C LEU A 178 -28.38 -24.90 7.96
N LYS A 179 -28.27 -26.01 7.25
CA LYS A 179 -27.39 -26.13 6.10
C LYS A 179 -27.72 -25.11 5.01
N THR A 180 -29.00 -24.95 4.69
CA THR A 180 -29.41 -24.01 3.64
C THR A 180 -29.22 -22.56 4.06
N LEU A 181 -29.56 -22.21 5.31
CA LEU A 181 -29.34 -20.86 5.87
C LEU A 181 -27.86 -20.50 5.94
N SER A 182 -27.03 -21.40 6.47
CA SER A 182 -25.58 -21.21 6.57
C SER A 182 -24.96 -21.00 5.18
N LEU A 183 -25.32 -21.81 4.19
CA LEU A 183 -24.85 -21.67 2.81
C LEU A 183 -25.31 -20.37 2.17
N SER A 184 -26.59 -19.96 2.38
CA SER A 184 -27.11 -18.70 1.85
C SER A 184 -26.37 -17.50 2.44
N LEU A 185 -26.19 -17.48 3.76
CA LEU A 185 -25.44 -16.42 4.45
C LEU A 185 -23.96 -16.39 4.05
N SER A 186 -23.31 -17.53 3.97
CA SER A 186 -21.90 -17.63 3.54
C SER A 186 -21.69 -17.12 2.11
N ARG A 187 -22.64 -17.41 1.21
CA ARG A 187 -22.59 -16.86 -0.16
C ARG A 187 -22.70 -15.35 -0.20
N GLN A 188 -23.45 -14.75 0.70
CA GLN A 188 -23.62 -13.29 0.75
C GLN A 188 -22.36 -12.59 1.28
N VAL A 189 -21.68 -13.16 2.26
CA VAL A 189 -20.39 -12.65 2.72
C VAL A 189 -19.34 -12.68 1.60
N ALA A 190 -19.44 -13.62 0.68
CA ALA A 190 -18.56 -13.78 -0.48
C ALA A 190 -19.07 -13.07 -1.76
N GLN A 191 -20.13 -12.25 -1.70
CA GLN A 191 -20.56 -11.47 -2.87
C GLN A 191 -19.70 -10.24 -3.05
N TYR A 192 -19.09 -10.14 -4.23
CA TYR A 192 -18.30 -8.99 -4.64
C TYR A 192 -19.10 -8.14 -5.62
N ASP A 193 -19.01 -6.83 -5.45
CA ASP A 193 -19.57 -5.86 -6.38
C ASP A 193 -18.68 -5.75 -7.64
N VAL A 194 -18.85 -6.74 -8.52
CA VAL A 194 -18.07 -6.86 -9.75
C VAL A 194 -18.29 -5.65 -10.66
N TYR A 195 -19.47 -5.03 -10.62
CA TYR A 195 -19.76 -3.86 -11.43
C TYR A 195 -18.95 -2.65 -10.98
N SER A 196 -18.95 -2.33 -9.69
CA SER A 196 -18.12 -1.25 -9.15
C SER A 196 -16.62 -1.51 -9.36
N MET A 197 -16.17 -2.77 -9.19
CA MET A 197 -14.78 -3.17 -9.46
C MET A 197 -14.40 -2.98 -10.94
N ALA A 198 -15.29 -3.34 -11.87
CA ALA A 198 -15.06 -3.14 -13.30
C ALA A 198 -14.97 -1.66 -13.67
N VAL A 199 -15.87 -0.83 -13.15
CA VAL A 199 -15.86 0.62 -13.36
C VAL A 199 -14.54 1.23 -12.88
N GLY A 200 -14.11 0.90 -11.64
CA GLY A 200 -12.84 1.37 -11.11
C GLY A 200 -11.63 0.92 -11.94
N THR A 201 -11.61 -0.34 -12.36
CA THR A 201 -10.55 -0.89 -13.21
C THR A 201 -10.45 -0.17 -14.56
N ILE A 202 -11.58 0.11 -15.20
CA ILE A 202 -11.63 0.83 -16.49
C ILE A 202 -11.01 2.22 -16.33
N VAL A 203 -11.40 2.99 -15.30
CA VAL A 203 -10.85 4.34 -15.05
C VAL A 203 -9.32 4.30 -14.90
N VAL A 204 -8.81 3.36 -14.12
CA VAL A 204 -7.36 3.26 -13.90
C VAL A 204 -6.62 2.87 -15.17
N LEU A 205 -7.17 1.96 -16.00
CA LEU A 205 -6.58 1.57 -17.27
C LEU A 205 -6.62 2.70 -18.31
N GLU A 206 -7.68 3.50 -18.36
CA GLU A 206 -7.75 4.68 -19.23
C GLU A 206 -6.69 5.72 -18.86
N VAL A 207 -6.52 6.01 -17.56
CA VAL A 207 -5.47 6.92 -17.08
C VAL A 207 -4.08 6.38 -17.39
N LEU A 208 -3.81 5.08 -17.16
CA LEU A 208 -2.53 4.48 -17.53
C LEU A 208 -2.27 4.59 -19.03
N THR A 209 -3.27 4.32 -19.86
CA THR A 209 -3.14 4.43 -21.33
C THR A 209 -2.80 5.85 -21.75
N LEU A 210 -3.45 6.86 -21.17
CA LEU A 210 -3.13 8.27 -21.43
C LEU A 210 -1.70 8.63 -21.01
N LEU A 211 -1.25 8.16 -19.85
CA LEU A 211 0.12 8.38 -19.40
C LEU A 211 1.15 7.74 -20.35
N LEU A 212 0.89 6.51 -20.81
CA LEU A 212 1.74 5.82 -21.78
C LEU A 212 1.78 6.56 -23.15
N LEU A 213 0.65 7.02 -23.63
CA LEU A 213 0.54 7.74 -24.92
C LEU A 213 1.17 9.14 -24.85
N SER A 214 1.22 9.78 -23.68
CA SER A 214 1.86 11.09 -23.48
C SER A 214 3.38 11.01 -23.32
N THR A 215 3.93 9.85 -23.02
CA THR A 215 5.38 9.66 -22.78
C THR A 215 6.27 10.08 -23.97
N PRO A 216 6.00 9.68 -25.24
CA PRO A 216 6.84 10.07 -26.38
C PRO A 216 6.89 11.59 -26.63
N GLN A 217 5.80 12.28 -26.34
CA GLN A 217 5.69 13.74 -26.52
C GLN A 217 6.46 14.49 -25.43
N ALA A 218 6.36 14.03 -24.18
CA ALA A 218 7.12 14.57 -23.07
C ALA A 218 8.64 14.42 -23.28
N LEU A 219 9.08 13.27 -23.82
CA LEU A 219 10.49 13.01 -24.15
C LEU A 219 11.02 13.88 -25.29
N SER A 220 10.15 14.33 -26.23
CA SER A 220 10.58 15.09 -27.41
C SER A 220 10.64 16.60 -27.19
N ASN A 221 10.36 17.15 -26.02
CA ASN A 221 10.24 18.59 -25.73
C ASN A 221 9.34 19.37 -26.73
N LYS A 222 8.49 18.68 -27.48
CA LYS A 222 7.55 19.28 -28.42
C LYS A 222 6.17 19.31 -27.82
N ALA A 223 5.72 20.53 -27.62
CA ALA A 223 4.33 20.99 -27.47
C ALA A 223 3.34 20.11 -26.69
N GLU A 224 2.63 20.77 -25.84
CA GLU A 224 1.46 20.33 -25.08
C GLU A 224 0.59 19.35 -25.87
N LEU A 225 0.10 18.31 -25.17
CA LEU A 225 -0.95 17.42 -25.67
C LEU A 225 -2.23 18.27 -25.84
N GLU A 226 -2.33 19.02 -26.92
CA GLU A 226 -3.60 19.64 -27.31
C GLU A 226 -4.55 18.50 -27.67
N VAL A 227 -5.35 18.09 -26.69
CA VAL A 227 -6.48 17.21 -26.93
C VAL A 227 -7.57 18.08 -27.55
N PRO A 228 -7.93 17.89 -28.82
CA PRO A 228 -8.96 18.69 -29.48
C PRO A 228 -10.36 18.25 -28.97
N LEU A 229 -10.62 18.44 -27.71
CA LEU A 229 -11.90 18.10 -27.05
C LEU A 229 -13.09 18.86 -27.69
N LEU A 230 -12.82 19.95 -28.39
CA LEU A 230 -13.82 20.82 -29.01
C LEU A 230 -14.11 20.48 -30.49
N SER A 231 -13.52 19.42 -31.07
CA SER A 231 -13.89 19.03 -32.39
C SER A 231 -15.28 18.38 -32.45
N PRO A 232 -16.11 18.60 -33.48
CA PRO A 232 -17.46 18.05 -33.56
C PRO A 232 -17.51 16.49 -33.42
N VAL A 233 -16.48 15.81 -33.94
CA VAL A 233 -16.39 14.35 -33.93
C VAL A 233 -16.16 13.84 -32.52
N PHE A 234 -15.27 14.48 -31.77
CA PHE A 234 -15.00 14.09 -30.37
C PHE A 234 -16.17 14.46 -29.43
N SER A 235 -16.85 15.59 -29.70
CA SER A 235 -18.08 15.93 -28.98
C SER A 235 -19.16 14.88 -29.20
N LEU A 236 -19.36 14.44 -30.46
CA LEU A 236 -20.33 13.37 -30.75
C LEU A 236 -19.95 12.06 -30.08
N LEU A 237 -18.68 11.66 -30.10
CA LEU A 237 -18.17 10.47 -29.43
C LEU A 237 -18.39 10.55 -27.93
N PHE A 238 -18.12 11.69 -27.31
CA PHE A 238 -18.34 11.92 -25.89
C PHE A 238 -19.82 11.73 -25.51
N TYR A 239 -20.74 12.37 -26.22
CA TYR A 239 -22.16 12.23 -25.91
C TYR A 239 -22.69 10.82 -26.16
N LEU A 240 -22.20 10.16 -27.21
CA LEU A 240 -22.59 8.78 -27.51
C LEU A 240 -22.09 7.81 -26.42
N THR A 241 -20.82 7.91 -26.03
CA THR A 241 -20.24 7.06 -24.97
C THR A 241 -20.91 7.31 -23.64
N PHE A 242 -21.16 8.57 -23.29
CA PHE A 242 -21.88 8.94 -22.06
C PHE A 242 -23.29 8.35 -22.03
N LEU A 243 -24.03 8.43 -23.15
CA LEU A 243 -25.37 7.87 -23.24
C LEU A 243 -25.37 6.35 -23.13
N VAL A 244 -24.42 5.67 -23.79
CA VAL A 244 -24.28 4.20 -23.74
C VAL A 244 -23.92 3.76 -22.33
N LEU A 245 -22.95 4.40 -21.67
CA LEU A 245 -22.54 4.07 -20.31
C LEU A 245 -23.67 4.32 -19.32
N SER A 246 -24.41 5.42 -19.49
CA SER A 246 -25.59 5.71 -18.67
C SER A 246 -26.68 4.67 -18.83
N ALA A 247 -26.94 4.22 -20.07
CA ALA A 247 -27.89 3.14 -20.34
C ALA A 247 -27.44 1.81 -19.70
N ILE A 248 -26.16 1.45 -19.84
CA ILE A 248 -25.59 0.27 -19.19
C ILE A 248 -25.75 0.37 -17.66
N HIS A 249 -25.45 1.53 -17.08
CA HIS A 249 -25.62 1.75 -15.63
C HIS A 249 -27.07 1.53 -15.18
N VAL A 250 -28.03 2.10 -15.90
CA VAL A 250 -29.45 1.90 -15.58
C VAL A 250 -29.83 0.42 -15.70
N ILE A 251 -29.42 -0.27 -16.76
CA ILE A 251 -29.70 -1.70 -16.94
C ILE A 251 -29.08 -2.53 -15.80
N MET A 252 -27.82 -2.27 -15.47
CA MET A 252 -27.13 -3.00 -14.40
C MET A 252 -27.81 -2.77 -13.05
N CYS A 253 -28.19 -1.53 -12.73
CA CYS A 253 -28.84 -1.21 -11.47
C CYS A 253 -30.31 -1.70 -11.38
N THR A 254 -31.00 -1.83 -12.49
CA THR A 254 -32.36 -2.41 -12.53
C THR A 254 -32.34 -3.93 -12.50
N SER A 255 -31.30 -4.56 -13.05
CA SER A 255 -31.14 -6.03 -13.09
C SER A 255 -30.50 -6.58 -11.83
N ALA A 256 -29.75 -5.76 -11.06
CA ALA A 256 -29.05 -6.19 -9.87
C ALA A 256 -30.06 -6.37 -8.71
N GLU A 257 -30.40 -7.61 -8.37
CA GLU A 257 -31.11 -7.94 -7.13
C GLU A 257 -30.23 -7.74 -5.88
N SER A 258 -28.94 -7.51 -6.04
CA SER A 258 -27.93 -7.37 -4.97
C SER A 258 -27.46 -5.92 -4.79
N SER A 259 -27.07 -5.59 -3.57
CA SER A 259 -26.53 -4.29 -3.16
C SER A 259 -25.25 -3.90 -3.92
N CYS A 260 -25.40 -3.30 -5.11
CA CYS A 260 -24.28 -2.68 -5.81
C CYS A 260 -24.02 -1.30 -5.21
N TYR A 261 -22.79 -1.06 -4.72
CA TYR A 261 -22.39 0.22 -4.14
C TYR A 261 -22.53 1.37 -5.14
N PHE A 262 -22.10 1.15 -6.39
CA PHE A 262 -22.18 2.17 -7.44
C PHE A 262 -23.63 2.52 -7.80
N CYS A 263 -24.55 1.56 -7.71
CA CYS A 263 -25.98 1.80 -7.89
C CYS A 263 -26.64 2.52 -6.68
N SER A 264 -26.02 2.47 -5.49
CA SER A 264 -26.49 3.19 -4.31
C SER A 264 -26.10 4.66 -4.27
N LEU A 265 -25.15 5.06 -5.13
CA LEU A 265 -24.69 6.45 -5.24
C LEU A 265 -25.81 7.36 -5.80
N SER A 266 -25.72 8.65 -5.50
CA SER A 266 -26.64 9.63 -6.09
C SER A 266 -26.49 9.66 -7.62
N TRP A 267 -27.56 9.94 -8.34
CA TRP A 267 -27.54 10.08 -9.80
C TRP A 267 -26.53 11.13 -10.28
N LEU A 268 -26.28 12.14 -9.46
CA LEU A 268 -25.28 13.17 -9.76
C LEU A 268 -23.85 12.59 -9.72
N THR A 269 -23.53 11.80 -8.69
CA THR A 269 -22.21 11.18 -8.54
C THR A 269 -21.98 10.09 -9.57
N ALA A 270 -22.96 9.22 -9.81
CA ALA A 270 -22.90 8.20 -10.85
C ALA A 270 -22.74 8.84 -12.24
N GLY A 271 -23.53 9.87 -12.55
CA GLY A 271 -23.41 10.63 -13.80
C GLY A 271 -22.06 11.31 -13.95
N GLY A 272 -21.50 11.87 -12.87
CA GLY A 272 -20.14 12.43 -12.86
C GLY A 272 -19.06 11.40 -13.20
N VAL A 273 -19.15 10.19 -12.66
CA VAL A 273 -18.21 9.10 -12.99
C VAL A 273 -18.37 8.66 -14.46
N MET A 274 -19.60 8.55 -14.98
CA MET A 274 -19.83 8.23 -16.40
C MET A 274 -19.30 9.32 -17.33
N MET A 275 -19.43 10.60 -16.95
CA MET A 275 -18.82 11.72 -17.68
C MET A 275 -17.30 11.62 -17.67
N LEU A 276 -16.69 11.30 -16.52
CA LEU A 276 -15.24 11.12 -16.41
C LEU A 276 -14.73 10.01 -17.33
N ILE A 277 -15.35 8.82 -17.29
CA ILE A 277 -14.98 7.69 -18.15
C ILE A 277 -15.13 8.09 -19.64
N SER A 278 -16.23 8.75 -20.01
CA SER A 278 -16.44 9.19 -21.40
C SER A 278 -15.40 10.21 -21.84
N ALA A 279 -15.01 11.15 -20.97
CA ALA A 279 -13.98 12.13 -21.26
C ALA A 279 -12.59 11.49 -21.40
N LEU A 280 -12.23 10.56 -20.50
CA LEU A 280 -10.98 9.81 -20.56
C LEU A 280 -10.91 8.95 -21.84
N LEU A 281 -11.98 8.24 -22.17
CA LEU A 281 -12.04 7.45 -23.41
C LEU A 281 -11.87 8.32 -24.67
N CYS A 282 -12.53 9.46 -24.72
CA CYS A 282 -12.35 10.42 -25.81
C CYS A 282 -10.91 10.93 -25.89
N ALA A 283 -10.28 11.22 -24.74
CA ALA A 283 -8.88 11.62 -24.68
C ALA A 283 -7.94 10.50 -25.17
N VAL A 284 -8.19 9.25 -24.78
CA VAL A 284 -7.44 8.07 -25.27
C VAL A 284 -7.59 7.93 -26.78
N VAL A 285 -8.80 7.98 -27.32
CA VAL A 285 -9.05 7.89 -28.78
C VAL A 285 -8.39 9.04 -29.51
N SER A 286 -8.45 10.27 -28.99
CA SER A 286 -7.77 11.44 -29.57
C SER A 286 -6.25 11.26 -29.59
N ALA A 287 -5.66 10.81 -28.48
CA ALA A 287 -4.22 10.56 -28.39
C ALA A 287 -3.78 9.44 -29.33
N LEU A 288 -4.54 8.35 -29.43
CA LEU A 288 -4.28 7.25 -30.37
C LEU A 288 -4.35 7.72 -31.83
N THR A 289 -5.39 8.49 -32.22
CA THR A 289 -5.52 9.01 -33.60
C THR A 289 -4.33 9.91 -33.93
N LYS A 290 -3.88 10.75 -32.99
CA LYS A 290 -2.70 11.61 -33.18
C LYS A 290 -1.42 10.77 -33.39
N VAL A 291 -1.18 9.76 -32.53
CA VAL A 291 -0.04 8.84 -32.64
C VAL A 291 -0.07 8.10 -34.01
N PHE A 292 -1.23 7.64 -34.47
CA PHE A 292 -1.37 6.97 -35.76
C PHE A 292 -1.14 7.92 -36.96
N VAL A 293 -1.58 9.16 -36.87
CA VAL A 293 -1.39 10.17 -37.90
C VAL A 293 0.07 10.61 -37.93
N ASP A 294 0.68 10.93 -36.81
CA ASP A 294 2.07 11.35 -36.68
C ASP A 294 3.03 10.19 -36.96
N GLY A 295 2.67 8.95 -36.55
CA GLY A 295 3.46 7.74 -36.79
C GLY A 295 3.64 7.43 -38.28
N LYS A 296 2.69 7.78 -39.14
CA LYS A 296 2.88 7.73 -40.59
C LYS A 296 3.89 8.75 -41.11
N LEU A 297 4.08 9.88 -40.40
CA LEU A 297 5.11 10.87 -40.71
C LEU A 297 6.50 10.48 -40.16
N LEU A 298 6.55 9.84 -38.96
CA LEU A 298 7.80 9.42 -38.31
C LEU A 298 8.44 8.18 -38.93
N SER A 299 7.67 7.32 -39.59
CA SER A 299 8.18 6.14 -40.30
C SER A 299 9.15 6.47 -41.43
N LYS A 300 9.18 7.69 -41.91
CA LYS A 300 10.16 8.16 -42.92
C LYS A 300 11.47 8.67 -42.34
N ASN A 301 11.51 9.02 -41.02
CA ASN A 301 12.68 9.62 -40.37
C ASN A 301 13.31 8.77 -39.22
N ALA A 302 12.72 7.63 -38.90
CA ALA A 302 13.13 6.81 -37.75
C ALA A 302 14.20 5.76 -38.05
N ALA A 303 14.89 5.85 -39.19
CA ALA A 303 15.83 4.79 -39.60
C ALA A 303 17.18 4.76 -38.87
N HIS A 304 17.52 5.72 -38.01
CA HIS A 304 18.80 5.70 -37.30
C HIS A 304 18.76 6.36 -35.90
N SER A 305 18.05 5.78 -34.94
CA SER A 305 18.46 5.97 -33.55
C SER A 305 18.60 4.61 -32.88
N ASN A 306 19.77 4.02 -32.96
CA ASN A 306 20.20 2.94 -32.09
C ASN A 306 20.33 3.50 -30.67
N ALA A 307 19.21 3.73 -29.99
CA ALA A 307 19.21 4.02 -28.56
C ALA A 307 19.73 2.78 -27.83
N ARG A 308 21.00 2.76 -27.49
CA ARG A 308 21.58 1.77 -26.59
C ARG A 308 21.02 2.02 -25.20
N TRP A 309 20.27 1.07 -24.67
CA TRP A 309 19.84 1.06 -23.27
C TRP A 309 21.06 1.05 -22.37
N SER A 310 21.08 1.91 -21.35
CA SER A 310 22.09 1.85 -20.32
C SER A 310 21.85 0.61 -19.43
N GLU A 311 22.87 0.14 -18.74
CA GLU A 311 22.74 -0.96 -17.77
C GLU A 311 21.75 -0.58 -16.65
N LEU A 312 21.72 0.70 -16.28
CA LEU A 312 20.80 1.25 -15.30
C LEU A 312 19.35 1.24 -15.79
N ASP A 313 19.09 1.61 -17.07
CA ASP A 313 17.75 1.53 -17.66
C ASP A 313 17.22 0.10 -17.66
N LEU A 314 18.09 -0.87 -18.00
CA LEU A 314 17.73 -2.28 -17.98
C LEU A 314 17.43 -2.77 -16.56
N LEU A 315 18.22 -2.37 -15.57
CA LEU A 315 18.00 -2.70 -14.16
C LEU A 315 16.65 -2.13 -13.67
N ILE A 316 16.36 -0.89 -14.02
CA ILE A 316 15.10 -0.23 -13.66
C ILE A 316 13.91 -0.96 -14.27
N LEU A 317 13.99 -1.30 -15.56
CA LEU A 317 12.94 -2.04 -16.25
C LEU A 317 12.72 -3.42 -15.64
N LEU A 318 13.79 -4.20 -15.50
CA LEU A 318 13.71 -5.56 -14.94
C LEU A 318 13.26 -5.54 -13.47
N GLY A 319 13.72 -4.57 -12.68
CA GLY A 319 13.30 -4.40 -11.29
C GLY A 319 11.81 -4.06 -11.18
N THR A 320 11.31 -3.17 -12.02
CA THR A 320 9.90 -2.78 -12.03
C THR A 320 9.02 -3.96 -12.48
N VAL A 321 9.39 -4.66 -13.56
CA VAL A 321 8.66 -5.84 -14.03
C VAL A 321 8.70 -6.96 -13.00
N GLY A 322 9.87 -7.23 -12.42
CA GLY A 322 10.03 -8.24 -11.37
C GLY A 322 9.17 -7.95 -10.14
N HIS A 323 9.11 -6.69 -9.71
CA HIS A 323 8.22 -6.26 -8.63
C HIS A 323 6.74 -6.51 -8.98
N VAL A 324 6.29 -6.11 -10.18
CA VAL A 324 4.89 -6.35 -10.62
C VAL A 324 4.56 -7.84 -10.62
N LEU A 325 5.46 -8.68 -11.13
CA LEU A 325 5.26 -10.14 -11.13
C LEU A 325 5.21 -10.72 -9.71
N SER A 326 6.01 -10.18 -8.79
CA SER A 326 6.02 -10.63 -7.39
C SER A 326 4.70 -10.38 -6.67
N LEU A 327 3.93 -9.37 -7.06
CA LEU A 327 2.60 -9.09 -6.49
C LEU A 327 1.57 -10.20 -6.77
N GLY A 328 1.88 -11.15 -7.65
CA GLY A 328 1.03 -12.31 -7.94
C GLY A 328 0.98 -13.36 -6.83
N ALA A 329 1.88 -13.33 -5.85
CA ALA A 329 1.93 -14.31 -4.78
C ALA A 329 1.80 -13.64 -3.40
N SER A 330 0.95 -14.20 -2.53
CA SER A 330 0.67 -13.66 -1.19
C SER A 330 1.92 -13.52 -0.34
N SER A 331 2.81 -14.51 -0.35
CA SER A 331 4.07 -14.48 0.41
C SER A 331 5.00 -13.34 0.00
N PHE A 332 5.05 -13.00 -1.29
CA PHE A 332 5.83 -11.84 -1.75
C PHE A 332 5.21 -10.51 -1.35
N ILE A 333 3.88 -10.44 -1.20
CA ILE A 333 3.21 -9.24 -0.69
C ILE A 333 3.49 -9.06 0.81
N GLU A 334 3.43 -10.13 1.59
CA GLU A 334 3.74 -10.09 3.02
C GLU A 334 5.20 -9.69 3.27
N GLU A 335 6.13 -10.23 2.49
CA GLU A 335 7.56 -9.98 2.57
C GLU A 335 8.05 -8.94 1.52
N GLU A 336 7.17 -8.06 1.02
CA GLU A 336 7.50 -7.10 -0.05
C GLU A 336 8.68 -6.18 0.33
N HIS A 337 8.89 -5.94 1.61
CA HIS A 337 10.06 -5.20 2.09
C HIS A 337 11.39 -5.83 1.63
N GLN A 338 11.47 -7.17 1.52
CA GLN A 338 12.67 -7.86 1.03
C GLN A 338 12.94 -7.51 -0.44
N THR A 339 11.88 -7.43 -1.25
CA THR A 339 11.98 -7.03 -2.66
C THR A 339 12.56 -5.63 -2.79
N TRP A 340 12.06 -4.66 -2.02
CA TRP A 340 12.56 -3.30 -2.05
C TRP A 340 13.98 -3.18 -1.51
N TYR A 341 14.34 -3.92 -0.47
CA TYR A 341 15.71 -3.96 0.05
C TYR A 341 16.67 -4.56 -0.97
N PHE A 342 16.26 -5.59 -1.69
CA PHE A 342 17.01 -6.18 -2.78
C PHE A 342 17.22 -5.17 -3.93
N LEU A 343 16.15 -4.52 -4.39
CA LEU A 343 16.19 -3.57 -5.49
C LEU A 343 17.11 -2.37 -5.17
N VAL A 344 16.98 -1.77 -3.98
CA VAL A 344 17.82 -0.64 -3.56
C VAL A 344 19.28 -1.07 -3.37
N SER A 345 19.53 -2.26 -2.82
CA SER A 345 20.89 -2.78 -2.70
C SER A 345 21.55 -3.02 -4.06
N THR A 346 20.77 -3.60 -5.00
CA THR A 346 21.24 -3.82 -6.38
C THR A 346 21.47 -2.49 -7.11
N LEU A 347 20.61 -1.50 -6.91
CA LEU A 347 20.81 -0.14 -7.43
C LEU A 347 22.12 0.48 -6.91
N CYS A 348 22.39 0.38 -5.61
CA CYS A 348 23.66 0.90 -5.05
C CYS A 348 24.88 0.20 -5.67
N LEU A 349 24.82 -1.12 -5.88
CA LEU A 349 25.90 -1.86 -6.54
C LEU A 349 26.05 -1.48 -8.01
N ALA A 350 24.95 -1.28 -8.74
CA ALA A 350 24.98 -0.80 -10.12
C ALA A 350 25.59 0.60 -10.23
N LEU A 351 25.24 1.50 -9.30
CA LEU A 351 25.86 2.83 -9.21
C LEU A 351 27.36 2.75 -8.88
N CYS A 352 27.78 1.84 -7.99
CA CYS A 352 29.20 1.58 -7.74
C CYS A 352 29.91 1.15 -9.02
N HIS A 353 29.32 0.22 -9.78
CA HIS A 353 29.86 -0.29 -11.03
C HIS A 353 29.98 0.83 -12.09
N ASP A 354 28.93 1.63 -12.24
CA ASP A 354 28.89 2.72 -13.21
C ASP A 354 29.95 3.81 -12.88
N ILE A 355 30.04 4.21 -11.63
CA ILE A 355 31.08 5.15 -11.16
C ILE A 355 32.49 4.58 -11.38
N TYR A 356 32.70 3.31 -11.03
CA TYR A 356 33.98 2.65 -11.19
C TYR A 356 34.38 2.57 -12.66
N ARG A 357 33.49 2.17 -13.53
CA ARG A 357 33.68 2.12 -14.98
C ARG A 357 34.04 3.47 -15.56
N ASN A 358 33.32 4.53 -15.16
CA ASN A 358 33.60 5.89 -15.62
C ASN A 358 34.89 6.47 -15.07
N CYS A 359 35.33 6.03 -13.87
CA CYS A 359 36.61 6.47 -13.28
C CYS A 359 37.83 5.79 -13.87
N LEU A 360 37.73 4.50 -14.25
CA LEU A 360 38.90 3.70 -14.66
C LEU A 360 39.02 3.53 -16.18
N LEU A 361 37.90 3.53 -16.91
CA LEU A 361 37.90 3.31 -18.36
C LEU A 361 37.75 4.63 -19.15
N GLY A 362 37.61 5.77 -18.45
CA GLY A 362 37.53 7.09 -19.09
C GLY A 362 38.77 7.43 -19.94
N ASP A 363 39.93 7.04 -19.48
CA ASP A 363 41.19 7.31 -20.15
C ASP A 363 41.35 6.55 -21.47
N ASP A 364 40.91 5.29 -21.55
CA ASP A 364 41.02 4.48 -22.78
C ASP A 364 40.04 4.94 -23.88
N CYS A 365 38.89 5.50 -23.50
CA CYS A 365 37.91 5.98 -24.45
C CYS A 365 38.28 7.34 -25.08
N GLU A 366 39.00 8.21 -24.36
CA GLU A 366 39.55 9.45 -24.94
C GLU A 366 40.71 9.17 -25.87
N LEU A 367 41.56 8.20 -25.56
CA LEU A 367 42.65 7.79 -26.42
C LEU A 367 42.14 7.19 -27.73
N GLN A 368 41.12 6.32 -27.68
CA GLN A 368 40.46 5.78 -28.88
C GLN A 368 39.70 6.85 -29.69
N ARG A 369 39.11 7.86 -29.03
CA ARG A 369 38.46 8.99 -29.73
C ARG A 369 39.47 9.89 -30.43
N SER A 370 40.60 10.15 -29.79
CA SER A 370 41.71 10.92 -30.36
C SER A 370 42.25 10.22 -31.61
N LEU A 371 42.45 8.91 -31.56
CA LEU A 371 42.93 8.11 -32.70
C LEU A 371 41.87 8.06 -33.84
N HIS A 372 40.59 7.93 -33.52
CA HIS A 372 39.52 7.95 -34.55
C HIS A 372 39.28 9.33 -35.15
N MET A 373 39.49 10.42 -34.41
CA MET A 373 39.45 11.78 -34.96
C MET A 373 40.66 12.08 -35.84
N GLU A 374 41.85 11.58 -35.53
CA GLU A 374 43.01 11.70 -36.42
C GLU A 374 42.82 10.91 -37.73
N GLU A 375 42.23 9.73 -37.71
CA GLU A 375 41.89 8.96 -38.90
C GLU A 375 40.80 9.64 -39.76
N CYS A 376 39.82 10.32 -39.18
CA CYS A 376 38.82 11.07 -39.93
C CYS A 376 39.32 12.40 -40.52
N PHE A 377 40.32 13.05 -39.91
CA PHE A 377 40.87 14.30 -40.39
C PHE A 377 42.01 14.10 -41.42
N GLY A 378 42.61 12.91 -41.48
CA GLY A 378 43.68 12.57 -42.44
C GLY A 378 43.20 12.34 -43.88
N SER A 379 41.90 12.33 -44.17
CA SER A 379 41.36 12.00 -45.50
C SER A 379 40.50 13.07 -46.15
N ALA A 380 40.52 14.32 -45.75
CA ALA A 380 39.67 15.36 -46.32
C ALA A 380 40.52 16.43 -47.04
N THR A 381 40.51 16.39 -48.37
CA THR A 381 40.89 17.49 -49.24
C THR A 381 40.00 18.72 -49.07
N PRO A 382 40.48 19.95 -49.17
CA PRO A 382 39.73 21.15 -48.87
C PRO A 382 38.80 21.52 -50.05
N ALA A 383 37.52 21.37 -49.90
CA ALA A 383 36.56 21.94 -50.82
C ALA A 383 35.26 22.36 -50.08
N LEU A 384 34.98 23.67 -50.19
CA LEU A 384 33.71 24.36 -50.02
C LEU A 384 33.11 24.49 -48.65
N GLN A 385 33.24 25.70 -48.13
CA GLN A 385 32.46 26.28 -47.03
C GLN A 385 30.95 26.27 -47.38
N ASP A 386 30.22 25.38 -46.79
CA ASP A 386 28.75 25.45 -46.76
C ASP A 386 28.27 25.80 -45.37
N LYS A 387 27.45 26.85 -45.26
CA LYS A 387 27.00 27.48 -44.03
C LYS A 387 26.01 26.62 -43.20
N ASN A 388 25.77 25.38 -43.59
CA ASN A 388 24.87 24.44 -42.89
C ASN A 388 25.58 23.43 -42.02
N ALA A 389 26.89 23.47 -41.87
CA ALA A 389 27.68 22.54 -41.04
C ALA A 389 27.50 22.76 -39.55
N GLY A 390 27.01 23.93 -39.11
CA GLY A 390 26.80 24.24 -37.69
C GLY A 390 25.66 23.45 -37.03
N SER A 391 24.68 23.00 -37.80
CA SER A 391 23.54 22.25 -37.27
C SER A 391 23.83 20.75 -37.12
N ALA A 392 24.64 20.18 -38.01
CA ALA A 392 24.99 18.76 -37.98
C ALA A 392 25.98 18.41 -36.87
N VAL A 393 26.87 19.35 -36.49
CA VAL A 393 27.81 19.16 -35.36
C VAL A 393 27.08 19.22 -34.02
N LEU A 394 25.97 19.97 -33.92
CA LEU A 394 25.14 20.02 -32.70
C LEU A 394 24.27 18.75 -32.54
N GLU A 395 23.89 18.11 -33.64
CA GLU A 395 23.11 16.85 -33.59
C GLU A 395 24.00 15.62 -33.29
N LEU A 396 25.25 15.62 -33.73
CA LEU A 396 26.20 14.54 -33.42
C LEU A 396 26.59 14.51 -31.92
N ASN A 397 26.55 15.66 -31.25
CA ASN A 397 26.79 15.77 -29.81
C ASN A 397 25.61 15.33 -28.93
N ARG A 398 24.41 15.10 -29.50
CA ARG A 398 23.26 14.54 -28.78
C ARG A 398 23.30 13.02 -28.64
N GLY A 399 24.08 12.33 -29.43
CA GLY A 399 24.20 10.86 -29.41
C GLY A 399 25.26 10.27 -28.50
N CYS A 400 26.20 11.11 -28.03
CA CYS A 400 27.16 10.70 -27.00
C CYS A 400 26.86 11.52 -25.74
N LYS A 401 26.25 10.91 -24.73
CA LYS A 401 26.30 11.43 -23.35
C LYS A 401 27.79 11.56 -23.04
N GLY A 402 28.38 12.73 -23.25
CA GLY A 402 29.74 13.04 -22.81
C GLY A 402 29.71 12.99 -21.28
N HIS A 403 30.12 11.87 -20.72
CA HIS A 403 30.38 11.82 -19.29
C HIS A 403 31.42 12.91 -19.01
N PRO A 404 31.15 13.83 -18.04
CA PRO A 404 32.20 14.74 -17.60
C PRO A 404 33.32 13.86 -17.12
N SER A 405 34.53 14.09 -17.62
CA SER A 405 35.69 13.37 -17.09
C SER A 405 35.71 13.63 -15.59
N LEU A 406 35.70 12.57 -14.80
CA LEU A 406 35.85 12.66 -13.34
C LEU A 406 37.22 13.33 -12.99
N ASP A 407 38.07 13.54 -13.95
CA ASP A 407 39.34 14.30 -13.84
C ASP A 407 39.14 15.78 -13.54
N ALA A 408 37.94 16.32 -13.80
CA ALA A 408 37.54 17.67 -13.35
C ALA A 408 37.36 17.75 -11.82
N LEU A 409 37.11 16.61 -11.15
CA LEU A 409 36.96 16.52 -9.71
C LEU A 409 38.34 16.35 -9.03
N ARG A 410 38.77 17.34 -8.28
CA ARG A 410 40.08 17.34 -7.60
C ARG A 410 39.99 16.86 -6.15
N GLY A 411 40.94 16.01 -5.75
CA GLY A 411 41.20 15.68 -4.35
C GLY A 411 40.09 14.89 -3.64
N CYS A 412 39.56 15.42 -2.54
CA CYS A 412 38.59 14.74 -1.66
C CYS A 412 37.26 14.45 -2.34
N GLU A 413 36.84 15.27 -3.32
CA GLU A 413 35.54 15.10 -3.99
C GLU A 413 35.49 13.79 -4.81
N LYS A 414 36.58 13.41 -5.49
CA LYS A 414 36.66 12.15 -6.24
C LYS A 414 36.46 10.94 -5.32
N TRP A 415 37.07 10.96 -4.14
CA TRP A 415 36.92 9.90 -3.14
C TRP A 415 35.50 9.86 -2.55
N MET A 416 34.84 11.02 -2.36
CA MET A 416 33.47 11.08 -1.89
C MET A 416 32.50 10.52 -2.92
N VAL A 417 32.68 10.77 -4.21
CA VAL A 417 31.88 10.19 -5.29
C VAL A 417 32.05 8.67 -5.30
N LEU A 418 33.26 8.15 -5.22
CA LEU A 418 33.54 6.71 -5.18
C LEU A 418 32.97 6.03 -3.94
N ALA A 419 33.02 6.67 -2.78
CA ALA A 419 32.59 6.10 -1.52
C ALA A 419 31.06 6.20 -1.29
N SER A 420 30.40 7.19 -1.89
CA SER A 420 28.99 7.50 -1.56
C SER A 420 28.04 6.32 -1.77
N PRO A 421 28.03 5.54 -2.87
CA PRO A 421 27.11 4.42 -3.01
C PRO A 421 27.38 3.30 -1.99
N TRP A 422 28.65 3.10 -1.59
CA TRP A 422 29.01 2.15 -0.54
C TRP A 422 28.49 2.60 0.84
N VAL A 423 28.64 3.89 1.15
CA VAL A 423 28.09 4.47 2.39
C VAL A 423 26.58 4.33 2.41
N ILE A 424 25.88 4.60 1.30
CA ILE A 424 24.43 4.45 1.17
C ILE A 424 24.03 2.99 1.38
N LEU A 425 24.72 2.05 0.76
CA LEU A 425 24.49 0.62 0.93
C LEU A 425 24.63 0.19 2.39
N ILE A 426 25.67 0.65 3.09
CA ILE A 426 25.89 0.39 4.52
C ILE A 426 24.76 0.99 5.34
N CYS A 427 24.35 2.24 5.08
CA CYS A 427 23.24 2.88 5.77
C CYS A 427 21.94 2.09 5.59
N CYS A 428 21.60 1.66 4.38
CA CYS A 428 20.43 0.83 4.11
C CYS A 428 20.52 -0.53 4.85
N ARG A 429 21.70 -1.10 4.95
CA ARG A 429 21.90 -2.36 5.67
C ARG A 429 21.72 -2.21 7.19
N LEU A 430 22.17 -1.10 7.76
CA LEU A 430 21.97 -0.78 9.17
C LEU A 430 20.49 -0.50 9.47
N LEU A 431 19.78 0.22 8.60
CA LEU A 431 18.36 0.51 8.74
C LEU A 431 17.50 -0.75 8.82
N ARG A 432 17.88 -1.79 8.08
CA ARG A 432 17.19 -3.07 8.11
C ARG A 432 17.17 -3.71 9.52
N SER A 433 18.21 -3.45 10.33
CA SER A 433 18.31 -3.99 11.69
C SER A 433 17.48 -3.23 12.71
N LEU A 434 17.06 -2.01 12.41
CA LEU A 434 16.35 -1.14 13.35
C LEU A 434 14.88 -1.55 13.50
N ASN A 435 14.20 -1.80 12.37
CA ASN A 435 12.81 -2.25 12.33
C ASN A 435 12.75 -3.54 11.50
N GLN A 436 12.78 -4.68 12.17
CA GLN A 436 12.68 -5.97 11.50
C GLN A 436 11.22 -6.35 11.36
N THR A 437 10.72 -6.30 10.14
CA THR A 437 9.37 -6.76 9.77
C THR A 437 9.48 -8.13 9.10
N GLY A 438 8.52 -9.02 9.35
CA GLY A 438 8.48 -10.35 8.76
C GLY A 438 8.30 -11.46 9.79
N VAL A 439 7.72 -12.57 9.34
CA VAL A 439 7.33 -13.70 10.20
C VAL A 439 8.54 -14.36 10.89
N GLN A 440 9.69 -14.38 10.23
CA GLN A 440 10.92 -14.99 10.78
C GLN A 440 11.43 -14.30 12.07
N TRP A 441 11.04 -13.04 12.27
CA TRP A 441 11.55 -12.19 13.37
C TRP A 441 10.51 -11.92 14.46
N ALA A 442 9.31 -12.47 14.35
CA ALA A 442 8.21 -12.25 15.29
C ALA A 442 8.57 -12.58 16.75
N HIS A 443 9.57 -13.44 16.97
CA HIS A 443 10.00 -13.86 18.32
C HIS A 443 11.29 -13.20 18.79
N ARG A 444 11.89 -12.30 18.01
CA ARG A 444 13.12 -11.60 18.38
C ARG A 444 12.87 -10.10 18.45
N PRO A 445 13.20 -9.45 19.58
CA PRO A 445 13.12 -7.99 19.64
C PRO A 445 14.11 -7.40 18.64
N ASP A 446 13.62 -6.53 17.77
CA ASP A 446 14.47 -5.72 16.91
C ASP A 446 15.20 -4.62 17.70
N LEU A 447 16.15 -3.94 17.08
CA LEU A 447 16.89 -2.87 17.71
C LEU A 447 15.97 -1.70 18.14
N GLY A 448 14.89 -1.45 17.39
CA GLY A 448 13.91 -0.42 17.71
C GLY A 448 13.14 -0.73 19.00
N HIS A 449 12.68 -1.96 19.17
CA HIS A 449 12.04 -2.40 20.42
C HIS A 449 13.02 -2.39 21.59
N TRP A 450 14.25 -2.82 21.38
CA TRP A 450 15.30 -2.77 22.40
C TRP A 450 15.56 -1.33 22.85
N LEU A 451 15.70 -0.37 21.92
CA LEU A 451 15.87 1.04 22.25
C LEU A 451 14.65 1.65 22.95
N ALA A 452 13.45 1.22 22.61
CA ALA A 452 12.20 1.73 23.18
C ALA A 452 11.91 1.17 24.59
N SER A 453 12.66 0.15 25.05
CA SER A 453 12.47 -0.43 26.38
C SER A 453 12.83 0.57 27.49
N SER A 454 12.21 0.39 28.68
CA SER A 454 12.42 1.26 29.84
C SER A 454 13.89 1.38 30.26
N ASP A 455 14.65 0.31 30.09
CA ASP A 455 16.05 0.23 30.55
C ASP A 455 17.02 1.02 29.65
N HIS A 456 16.62 1.30 28.42
CA HIS A 456 17.46 1.98 27.43
C HIS A 456 17.02 3.43 27.11
N LYS A 457 16.14 4.01 27.94
CA LYS A 457 15.67 5.41 27.76
C LYS A 457 16.79 6.43 27.64
N THR A 458 17.89 6.26 28.36
CA THR A 458 19.05 7.16 28.25
C THR A 458 19.67 7.10 26.85
N ALA A 459 19.88 5.90 26.33
CA ALA A 459 20.43 5.71 24.98
C ALA A 459 19.49 6.30 23.93
N LEU A 460 18.19 6.05 24.03
CA LEU A 460 17.17 6.62 23.14
C LEU A 460 17.15 8.15 23.21
N SER A 461 17.28 8.74 24.41
CA SER A 461 17.29 10.18 24.59
C SER A 461 18.49 10.86 23.92
N VAL A 462 19.68 10.29 24.08
CA VAL A 462 20.90 10.78 23.42
C VAL A 462 20.78 10.64 21.90
N LEU A 463 20.31 9.49 21.44
CA LEU A 463 20.11 9.22 20.01
C LEU A 463 19.08 10.17 19.39
N ALA A 464 17.97 10.42 20.10
CA ALA A 464 16.93 11.37 19.65
C ALA A 464 17.49 12.80 19.56
N ALA A 465 18.19 13.28 20.61
CA ALA A 465 18.79 14.61 20.61
C ALA A 465 19.80 14.78 19.46
N LEU A 466 20.70 13.82 19.27
CA LEU A 466 21.66 13.83 18.18
C LEU A 466 20.96 13.82 16.82
N SER A 467 19.91 12.99 16.67
CA SER A 467 19.11 12.92 15.43
C SER A 467 18.50 14.26 15.09
N LEU A 468 17.89 14.97 16.06
CA LEU A 468 17.26 16.27 15.84
C LEU A 468 18.30 17.34 15.44
N VAL A 469 19.50 17.33 16.05
CA VAL A 469 20.59 18.22 15.67
C VAL A 469 21.06 17.95 14.23
N VAL A 470 21.20 16.67 13.84
CA VAL A 470 21.60 16.31 12.47
C VAL A 470 20.51 16.70 11.47
N ILE A 471 19.22 16.46 11.77
CA ILE A 471 18.10 16.91 10.93
C ILE A 471 18.20 18.43 10.69
N PHE A 472 18.39 19.22 11.75
CA PHE A 472 18.54 20.66 11.62
C PHE A 472 19.69 21.03 10.69
N THR A 473 20.88 20.43 10.87
CA THR A 473 22.06 20.75 10.06
C THR A 473 21.91 20.41 8.58
N LEU A 474 21.19 19.32 8.26
CA LEU A 474 20.95 18.89 6.87
C LEU A 474 19.93 19.78 6.16
N VAL A 475 18.87 20.19 6.86
CA VAL A 475 17.70 20.86 6.24
C VAL A 475 17.88 22.37 6.17
N GLN A 476 18.48 23.02 7.20
CA GLN A 476 18.54 24.49 7.33
C GLN A 476 19.20 25.25 6.19
N ARG A 477 20.11 24.60 5.43
CA ARG A 477 21.02 25.28 4.50
C ARG A 477 20.31 26.08 3.41
N ARG A 478 19.09 25.70 3.05
CA ARG A 478 18.32 26.28 1.93
C ARG A 478 17.07 27.04 2.37
N CYS A 479 16.90 27.30 3.68
CA CYS A 479 15.74 27.97 4.25
C CYS A 479 16.08 29.44 4.56
N SER A 480 15.04 30.28 4.61
CA SER A 480 15.11 31.65 5.12
C SER A 480 15.47 31.69 6.60
N LEU A 481 15.93 32.83 7.09
CA LEU A 481 16.31 32.96 8.50
C LEU A 481 15.11 32.68 9.44
N ALA A 482 13.91 33.13 9.07
CA ALA A 482 12.70 32.88 9.85
C ALA A 482 12.39 31.40 9.95
N SER A 483 12.47 30.68 8.82
CA SER A 483 12.23 29.24 8.76
C SER A 483 13.33 28.44 9.49
N LYS A 484 14.58 28.91 9.52
CA LYS A 484 15.65 28.30 10.34
C LYS A 484 15.34 28.39 11.84
N VAL A 485 14.91 29.56 12.29
CA VAL A 485 14.54 29.75 13.70
C VAL A 485 13.31 28.90 14.06
N ALA A 486 12.29 28.93 13.20
CA ALA A 486 11.09 28.12 13.38
C ALA A 486 11.41 26.60 13.42
N MET A 487 12.30 26.12 12.55
CA MET A 487 12.77 24.73 12.53
C MET A 487 13.53 24.37 13.82
N ALA A 488 14.44 25.24 14.29
CA ALA A 488 15.17 24.99 15.53
C ALA A 488 14.25 24.87 16.74
N LEU A 489 13.30 25.82 16.87
CA LEU A 489 12.31 25.82 17.94
C LEU A 489 11.32 24.64 17.81
N GLY A 490 10.90 24.30 16.58
CA GLY A 490 10.06 23.16 16.31
C GLY A 490 10.74 21.83 16.69
N LEU A 491 12.00 21.62 16.32
CA LEU A 491 12.75 20.41 16.70
C LEU A 491 13.01 20.31 18.20
N LEU A 492 13.25 21.45 18.87
CA LEU A 492 13.29 21.49 20.32
C LEU A 492 11.92 21.10 20.92
N GLY A 493 10.84 21.61 20.36
CA GLY A 493 9.47 21.23 20.71
C GLY A 493 9.19 19.74 20.54
N VAL A 494 9.72 19.10 19.47
CA VAL A 494 9.62 17.64 19.28
C VAL A 494 10.30 16.89 20.42
N TYR A 495 11.49 17.34 20.85
CA TYR A 495 12.15 16.71 22.01
C TYR A 495 11.32 16.88 23.28
N CYS A 496 10.81 18.08 23.54
CA CYS A 496 9.94 18.35 24.70
C CYS A 496 8.66 17.51 24.67
N TYR A 497 8.02 17.37 23.51
CA TYR A 497 6.86 16.50 23.33
C TYR A 497 7.17 15.04 23.71
N ARG A 498 8.29 14.49 23.21
CA ARG A 498 8.69 13.13 23.54
C ARG A 498 9.05 12.93 24.99
N ALA A 499 9.61 13.93 25.64
CA ALA A 499 9.85 13.94 27.07
C ALA A 499 8.54 14.00 27.87
N ALA A 500 7.58 14.81 27.46
CA ALA A 500 6.27 14.95 28.09
C ALA A 500 5.47 13.64 28.09
N ILE A 501 5.52 12.86 26.98
CA ILE A 501 4.88 11.53 26.90
C ILE A 501 5.73 10.40 27.49
N GLY A 502 6.88 10.70 28.08
CA GLY A 502 7.73 9.73 28.78
C GLY A 502 8.60 8.84 27.90
N ASN A 503 8.73 9.14 26.60
CA ASN A 503 9.56 8.35 25.67
C ASN A 503 11.06 8.63 25.83
N VAL A 504 11.44 9.88 26.16
CA VAL A 504 12.83 10.29 26.39
C VAL A 504 12.98 10.99 27.74
N LEU A 505 14.19 11.06 28.26
CA LEU A 505 14.49 11.70 29.52
C LEU A 505 14.61 13.23 29.36
N PHE A 506 14.07 13.98 30.32
CA PHE A 506 14.31 15.40 30.44
C PHE A 506 15.37 15.64 31.51
N PRO A 507 16.40 16.49 31.27
CA PRO A 507 17.52 16.64 32.18
C PRO A 507 17.18 17.03 33.64
N TRP A 508 15.99 17.61 33.86
CA TRP A 508 15.54 18.10 35.17
C TRP A 508 14.32 17.35 35.76
N GLN A 509 13.84 16.33 35.09
CA GLN A 509 12.67 15.59 35.54
C GLN A 509 13.10 14.50 36.55
N GLN A 510 13.02 14.83 37.84
CA GLN A 510 13.08 13.87 38.92
C GLN A 510 11.65 13.34 39.15
N ASP A 511 11.48 12.06 38.97
CA ASP A 511 10.30 11.22 39.24
C ASP A 511 9.07 11.39 38.29
N ASN A 512 8.73 10.25 37.75
CA ASN A 512 7.67 9.87 36.80
C ASN A 512 6.21 10.14 37.22
N LYS A 513 5.90 11.19 37.99
CA LYS A 513 4.53 11.31 38.55
C LYS A 513 3.52 12.01 37.65
N ASP A 514 3.96 12.80 36.67
CA ASP A 514 3.03 13.55 35.78
C ASP A 514 3.42 13.38 34.31
N ILE A 515 3.15 12.21 33.74
CA ILE A 515 3.20 12.03 32.28
C ILE A 515 2.01 12.78 31.69
N SER A 516 2.29 13.92 31.07
CA SER A 516 1.28 14.66 30.32
C SER A 516 0.96 13.93 29.01
N LYS A 517 -0.20 14.24 28.42
CA LYS A 517 -0.53 13.74 27.08
C LYS A 517 0.31 14.38 25.98
N GLY A 518 1.22 15.31 26.30
CA GLY A 518 2.07 16.03 25.35
C GLY A 518 1.30 16.95 24.39
N ILE A 519 0.05 17.29 24.68
CA ILE A 519 -0.84 18.00 23.77
C ILE A 519 -0.34 19.41 23.49
N ILE A 520 0.10 20.12 24.54
CA ILE A 520 0.56 21.51 24.41
C ILE A 520 1.85 21.56 23.61
N GLU A 521 2.78 20.66 23.90
CA GLU A 521 4.08 20.55 23.23
C GLU A 521 3.89 20.20 21.73
N ALA A 522 3.00 19.27 21.41
CA ALA A 522 2.69 18.93 20.03
C ALA A 522 2.04 20.12 19.28
N ARG A 523 1.11 20.84 19.91
CA ARG A 523 0.49 22.04 19.31
C ARG A 523 1.51 23.15 19.10
N PHE A 524 2.46 23.31 20.02
CA PHE A 524 3.58 24.21 19.84
C PHE A 524 4.38 23.89 18.58
N VAL A 525 4.68 22.62 18.34
CA VAL A 525 5.38 22.17 17.10
C VAL A 525 4.52 22.46 15.86
N TYR A 526 3.21 22.20 15.91
CA TYR A 526 2.32 22.46 14.78
C TYR A 526 2.30 23.94 14.37
N VAL A 527 2.41 24.87 15.31
CA VAL A 527 2.52 26.31 14.99
C VAL A 527 3.72 26.58 14.08
N PHE A 528 4.88 25.96 14.37
CA PHE A 528 6.06 26.13 13.53
C PHE A 528 5.96 25.38 12.20
N VAL A 529 5.39 24.17 12.19
CA VAL A 529 5.11 23.44 10.95
C VAL A 529 4.23 24.29 10.02
N LEU A 530 3.11 24.78 10.51
CA LEU A 530 2.19 25.62 9.73
C LEU A 530 2.83 26.95 9.32
N GLY A 531 3.63 27.55 10.19
CA GLY A 531 4.37 28.77 9.89
C GLY A 531 5.36 28.59 8.74
N ILE A 532 6.15 27.51 8.73
CA ILE A 532 7.10 27.19 7.66
C ILE A 532 6.36 26.86 6.37
N LEU A 533 5.30 26.04 6.43
CA LEU A 533 4.49 25.71 5.26
C LEU A 533 3.82 26.95 4.66
N PHE A 534 3.33 27.87 5.49
CA PHE A 534 2.73 29.12 5.04
C PHE A 534 3.75 30.03 4.36
N THR A 535 4.96 30.18 4.92
CA THR A 535 6.02 30.99 4.30
C THR A 535 6.44 30.39 2.95
N GLY A 536 6.65 29.07 2.88
CA GLY A 536 6.97 28.39 1.63
C GLY A 536 5.87 28.56 0.57
N THR A 537 4.61 28.36 0.94
CA THR A 537 3.48 28.54 0.02
C THR A 537 3.34 29.99 -0.44
N LYS A 538 3.52 30.96 0.47
CA LYS A 538 3.51 32.38 0.13
C LYS A 538 4.59 32.74 -0.88
N ASP A 539 5.81 32.20 -0.72
CA ASP A 539 6.92 32.45 -1.64
C ASP A 539 6.70 31.81 -3.00
N LEU A 540 6.09 30.62 -3.03
CA LEU A 540 5.64 30.00 -4.27
C LEU A 540 4.60 30.83 -5.01
N LEU A 541 3.57 31.31 -4.31
CA LEU A 541 2.53 32.16 -4.90
C LEU A 541 3.08 33.49 -5.38
N LYS A 542 4.02 34.10 -4.64
CA LYS A 542 4.71 35.31 -5.10
C LYS A 542 5.49 35.08 -6.39
N SER A 543 6.21 33.97 -6.51
CA SER A 543 6.97 33.65 -7.72
C SER A 543 6.09 33.48 -8.96
N GLN A 544 4.80 33.17 -8.77
CA GLN A 544 3.82 33.05 -9.86
C GLN A 544 3.25 34.41 -10.29
N VAL A 545 3.04 35.35 -9.35
CA VAL A 545 2.39 36.64 -9.60
C VAL A 545 3.38 37.67 -10.10
N ILE A 546 4.61 37.66 -9.61
CA ILE A 546 5.69 38.59 -9.97
C ILE A 546 6.66 37.83 -10.83
N ALA A 547 6.58 38.02 -12.16
CA ALA A 547 7.38 37.33 -13.17
C ALA A 547 8.79 36.92 -12.69
N ALA A 548 8.98 35.62 -12.51
CA ALA A 548 10.22 34.88 -12.67
C ALA A 548 11.40 35.23 -11.75
N ASP A 549 11.22 35.35 -10.43
CA ASP A 549 12.38 35.12 -9.56
C ASP A 549 12.54 33.63 -9.24
N PHE A 550 13.32 32.95 -10.04
CA PHE A 550 13.64 31.51 -9.90
C PHE A 550 14.19 31.18 -8.50
N THR A 551 14.88 32.10 -7.87
CA THR A 551 15.45 31.93 -6.53
C THR A 551 14.35 31.84 -5.46
N VAL A 552 13.30 32.66 -5.58
CA VAL A 552 12.16 32.66 -4.64
C VAL A 552 11.35 31.36 -4.74
N LYS A 553 11.09 30.87 -5.97
CA LYS A 553 10.43 29.58 -6.20
C LYS A 553 11.20 28.44 -5.52
N THR A 554 12.50 28.39 -5.72
CA THR A 554 13.36 27.35 -5.17
C THR A 554 13.39 27.39 -3.64
N VAL A 555 13.50 28.57 -3.04
CA VAL A 555 13.48 28.74 -1.58
C VAL A 555 12.13 28.26 -1.02
N GLY A 556 11.00 28.66 -1.63
CA GLY A 556 9.67 28.26 -1.20
C GLY A 556 9.48 26.74 -1.19
N LEU A 557 9.96 26.01 -2.20
CA LEU A 557 9.90 24.56 -2.24
C LEU A 557 10.72 23.89 -1.12
N TRP A 558 11.95 24.39 -0.86
CA TRP A 558 12.77 23.88 0.24
C TRP A 558 12.20 24.21 1.62
N GLU A 559 11.46 25.30 1.77
CA GLU A 559 10.73 25.62 3.00
C GLU A 559 9.56 24.65 3.22
N ILE A 560 8.77 24.34 2.18
CA ILE A 560 7.71 23.33 2.27
C ILE A 560 8.32 21.97 2.65
N TYR A 561 9.38 21.56 2.00
CA TYR A 561 10.11 20.34 2.35
C TYR A 561 10.54 20.33 3.83
N SER A 562 11.06 21.44 4.33
CA SER A 562 11.48 21.57 5.73
C SER A 562 10.32 21.44 6.71
N GLY A 563 9.17 22.04 6.39
CA GLY A 563 7.94 21.91 7.19
C GLY A 563 7.45 20.46 7.24
N LEU A 564 7.52 19.74 6.12
CA LEU A 564 7.17 18.32 6.07
C LEU A 564 8.15 17.44 6.87
N VAL A 565 9.46 17.75 6.85
CA VAL A 565 10.46 17.06 7.68
C VAL A 565 10.19 17.28 9.16
N LEU A 566 9.83 18.50 9.58
CA LEU A 566 9.48 18.79 10.97
C LEU A 566 8.24 18.03 11.42
N LEU A 567 7.21 17.96 10.56
CA LEU A 567 5.99 17.19 10.80
C LEU A 567 6.31 15.68 10.91
N ALA A 568 7.13 15.14 10.00
CA ALA A 568 7.57 13.75 10.05
C ALA A 568 8.36 13.45 11.34
N ALA A 569 9.24 14.35 11.78
CA ALA A 569 9.96 14.20 13.04
C ALA A 569 9.03 14.18 14.27
N LEU A 570 7.94 14.96 14.26
CA LEU A 570 6.94 14.95 15.32
C LEU A 570 6.17 13.62 15.37
N LEU A 571 5.69 13.14 14.23
CA LEU A 571 4.77 12.01 14.13
C LEU A 571 5.46 10.63 14.08
N SER A 572 6.77 10.57 13.78
CA SER A 572 7.50 9.30 13.74
C SER A 572 7.61 8.65 15.12
N ARG A 573 7.74 7.32 15.16
CA ARG A 573 8.05 6.60 16.41
C ARG A 573 9.38 7.09 17.01
N PRO A 574 9.57 7.09 18.34
CA PRO A 574 10.78 7.63 18.97
C PRO A 574 12.08 7.05 18.42
N HIS A 575 12.13 5.74 18.21
CA HIS A 575 13.29 5.02 17.68
C HIS A 575 13.46 5.21 16.16
N ASN A 576 12.52 5.82 15.45
CA ASN A 576 12.59 6.06 14.00
C ASN A 576 13.22 7.40 13.62
N LEU A 577 13.57 8.27 14.56
CA LEU A 577 14.33 9.49 14.24
C LEU A 577 15.65 9.21 13.49
N PRO A 578 16.43 8.17 13.81
CA PRO A 578 17.59 7.78 12.99
C PRO A 578 17.25 7.37 11.57
N VAL A 579 16.06 6.77 11.32
CA VAL A 579 15.61 6.44 9.96
C VAL A 579 15.45 7.73 9.16
N LEU A 580 14.79 8.73 9.73
CA LEU A 580 14.64 10.05 9.10
C LEU A 580 15.99 10.72 8.84
N VAL A 581 16.92 10.67 9.81
CA VAL A 581 18.29 11.18 9.63
C VAL A 581 18.99 10.53 8.45
N LEU A 582 18.96 9.20 8.38
CA LEU A 582 19.65 8.47 7.31
C LEU A 582 18.95 8.68 5.96
N SER A 583 17.64 8.86 5.93
CA SER A 583 16.89 9.27 4.74
C SER A 583 17.41 10.61 4.19
N LEU A 584 17.46 11.64 5.03
CA LEU A 584 17.95 12.97 4.66
C LEU A 584 19.43 12.96 4.26
N LEU A 585 20.24 12.16 4.94
CA LEU A 585 21.66 11.99 4.62
C LEU A 585 21.83 11.34 3.24
N ILE A 586 21.08 10.27 2.95
CA ILE A 586 21.14 9.58 1.66
C ILE A 586 20.67 10.51 0.54
N GLN A 587 19.59 11.25 0.72
CA GLN A 587 19.15 12.27 -0.24
C GLN A 587 20.25 13.29 -0.54
N THR A 588 20.95 13.76 0.51
CA THR A 588 22.06 14.71 0.37
C THR A 588 23.26 14.11 -0.36
N LEU A 589 23.64 12.86 -0.02
CA LEU A 589 24.74 12.14 -0.66
C LEU A 589 24.43 11.86 -2.13
N MET A 590 23.24 11.37 -2.44
CA MET A 590 22.79 11.13 -3.82
C MET A 590 22.80 12.41 -4.65
N ALA A 591 22.23 13.50 -4.13
CA ALA A 591 22.17 14.78 -4.83
C ALA A 591 23.56 15.34 -5.12
N LYS A 592 24.47 15.29 -4.14
CA LYS A 592 25.77 15.95 -4.24
C LYS A 592 26.82 15.11 -4.97
N PHE A 593 26.84 13.80 -4.73
CA PHE A 593 27.94 12.93 -5.15
C PHE A 593 27.55 11.88 -6.20
N VAL A 594 26.25 11.70 -6.50
CA VAL A 594 25.80 10.76 -7.51
C VAL A 594 25.11 11.49 -8.67
N TRP A 595 23.96 12.13 -8.43
CA TRP A 595 23.16 12.68 -9.54
C TRP A 595 23.84 13.83 -10.28
N LYS A 596 24.44 14.78 -9.55
CA LYS A 596 25.13 15.93 -10.18
C LYS A 596 26.40 15.52 -10.93
N PRO A 597 27.35 14.80 -10.32
CA PRO A 597 28.59 14.43 -10.99
C PRO A 597 28.38 13.51 -12.20
N LEU A 598 27.45 12.55 -12.12
CA LEU A 598 27.17 11.59 -13.18
C LEU A 598 26.18 12.12 -14.22
N ARG A 599 25.62 13.32 -14.02
CA ARG A 599 24.62 13.94 -14.91
C ARG A 599 23.45 13.01 -15.26
N HIS A 600 22.91 12.32 -14.25
CA HIS A 600 21.70 11.52 -14.42
C HIS A 600 20.56 12.37 -14.95
N ASP A 601 19.74 11.80 -15.83
CA ASP A 601 18.57 12.49 -16.34
C ASP A 601 17.42 12.53 -15.32
N ALA A 602 16.41 13.36 -15.62
CA ALA A 602 15.27 13.54 -14.71
C ALA A 602 14.46 12.25 -14.51
N ALA A 603 14.41 11.35 -15.49
CA ALA A 603 13.70 10.08 -15.38
C ALA A 603 14.43 9.11 -14.45
N GLU A 604 15.75 8.93 -14.63
CA GLU A 604 16.58 8.10 -13.76
C GLU A 604 16.51 8.59 -12.30
N ILE A 605 16.64 9.91 -12.08
CA ILE A 605 16.52 10.53 -10.75
C ILE A 605 15.14 10.28 -10.15
N THR A 606 14.09 10.38 -10.95
CA THR A 606 12.71 10.14 -10.50
C THR A 606 12.51 8.70 -10.05
N VAL A 607 13.01 7.72 -10.80
CA VAL A 607 12.93 6.30 -10.44
C VAL A 607 13.70 6.00 -9.16
N MET A 608 14.90 6.56 -9.02
CA MET A 608 15.71 6.39 -7.79
C MET A 608 14.96 6.95 -6.57
N HIS A 609 14.36 8.14 -6.68
CA HIS A 609 13.54 8.70 -5.60
C HIS A 609 12.36 7.80 -5.25
N TYR A 610 11.69 7.24 -6.25
CA TYR A 610 10.58 6.32 -6.04
C TYR A 610 11.05 5.04 -5.32
N TRP A 611 12.13 4.39 -5.76
CA TRP A 611 12.64 3.17 -5.15
C TRP A 611 13.10 3.39 -3.71
N PHE A 612 13.84 4.47 -3.45
CA PHE A 612 14.21 4.82 -2.07
C PHE A 612 12.99 5.15 -1.22
N GLY A 613 12.03 5.89 -1.75
CA GLY A 613 10.78 6.20 -1.05
C GLY A 613 10.02 4.94 -0.63
N GLN A 614 9.94 3.93 -1.51
CA GLN A 614 9.34 2.64 -1.18
C GLN A 614 10.15 1.86 -0.14
N ALA A 615 11.46 1.79 -0.27
CA ALA A 615 12.31 1.12 0.72
C ALA A 615 12.20 1.78 2.10
N PHE A 616 12.19 3.12 2.15
CA PHE A 616 12.08 3.87 3.40
C PHE A 616 10.70 3.76 4.05
N PHE A 617 9.63 3.53 3.27
CA PHE A 617 8.32 3.16 3.82
C PHE A 617 8.44 1.91 4.73
N TYR A 618 9.19 0.91 4.29
CA TYR A 618 9.40 -0.31 5.08
C TYR A 618 10.46 -0.13 6.18
N PHE A 619 11.49 0.68 5.97
CA PHE A 619 12.48 0.98 7.03
C PHE A 619 11.87 1.67 8.26
N GLN A 620 10.72 2.34 8.13
CA GLN A 620 9.97 2.87 9.27
C GLN A 620 9.27 1.80 10.11
N GLY A 621 9.29 0.54 9.69
CA GLY A 621 8.57 -0.56 10.35
C GLY A 621 7.13 -0.75 9.85
N ASN A 622 6.77 -0.15 8.70
CA ASN A 622 5.51 -0.44 8.04
C ASN A 622 5.59 -1.78 7.30
N SER A 623 4.45 -2.40 7.12
CA SER A 623 4.26 -3.56 6.26
C SER A 623 2.95 -3.44 5.50
N ASN A 624 2.64 -4.41 4.65
CA ASN A 624 1.33 -4.47 3.98
C ASN A 624 0.19 -4.91 4.92
N ASN A 625 0.50 -5.19 6.18
CA ASN A 625 -0.50 -5.51 7.20
C ASN A 625 -0.99 -4.21 7.88
N ILE A 626 -2.30 -3.99 7.88
CA ILE A 626 -2.94 -2.82 8.51
C ILE A 626 -2.59 -2.71 10.00
N ALA A 627 -2.31 -3.82 10.68
CA ALA A 627 -1.93 -3.82 12.10
C ALA A 627 -0.60 -3.09 12.38
N THR A 628 0.24 -2.85 11.36
CA THR A 628 1.50 -2.11 11.53
C THR A 628 1.34 -0.59 11.47
N VAL A 629 0.16 -0.09 11.08
CA VAL A 629 -0.16 1.34 11.08
C VAL A 629 -0.13 1.90 12.50
N ASP A 630 0.62 2.97 12.70
CA ASP A 630 0.69 3.65 14.00
C ASP A 630 -0.51 4.59 14.18
N ILE A 631 -1.58 4.06 14.77
CA ILE A 631 -2.79 4.84 15.07
C ILE A 631 -2.53 5.93 16.12
N SER A 632 -1.50 5.80 16.96
CA SER A 632 -1.19 6.78 18.00
C SER A 632 -0.78 8.14 17.39
N ALA A 633 -0.21 8.13 16.18
CA ALA A 633 0.10 9.34 15.43
C ALA A 633 -1.15 10.21 15.17
N GLY A 634 -2.33 9.59 15.00
CA GLY A 634 -3.60 10.29 14.79
C GLY A 634 -4.10 11.07 16.01
N PHE A 635 -3.54 10.83 17.19
CA PHE A 635 -3.93 11.51 18.43
C PHE A 635 -2.94 12.61 18.87
N VAL A 636 -1.82 12.77 18.15
CA VAL A 636 -0.78 13.73 18.52
C VAL A 636 -1.32 15.15 18.49
N GLY A 637 -1.35 15.80 19.65
CA GLY A 637 -1.86 17.17 19.83
C GLY A 637 -3.39 17.30 19.90
N LEU A 638 -4.15 16.20 19.88
CA LEU A 638 -5.61 16.21 20.00
C LEU A 638 -6.05 15.85 21.42
N ASP A 639 -7.03 16.57 21.96
CA ASP A 639 -7.62 16.28 23.28
C ASP A 639 -8.55 15.07 23.24
N ALA A 640 -9.26 14.90 22.10
CA ALA A 640 -10.21 13.84 21.84
C ALA A 640 -10.07 13.38 20.38
N TYR A 641 -10.66 12.25 20.05
CA TYR A 641 -10.71 11.79 18.66
C TYR A 641 -11.53 12.75 17.78
N VAL A 642 -10.88 13.31 16.79
CA VAL A 642 -11.51 14.10 15.72
C VAL A 642 -11.14 13.45 14.40
N GLU A 643 -12.14 12.93 13.68
CA GLU A 643 -11.97 12.03 12.55
C GLU A 643 -11.02 12.56 11.46
N ILE A 644 -11.29 13.74 10.90
CA ILE A 644 -10.53 14.28 9.77
C ILE A 644 -9.06 14.56 10.14
N PRO A 645 -8.72 15.29 11.23
CA PRO A 645 -7.35 15.46 11.65
C PRO A 645 -6.64 14.15 11.97
N ALA A 646 -7.31 13.23 12.67
CA ALA A 646 -6.72 11.94 13.02
C ALA A 646 -6.40 11.09 11.78
N MET A 647 -7.30 11.05 10.79
CA MET A 647 -7.06 10.38 9.50
C MET A 647 -5.86 11.01 8.77
N PHE A 648 -5.79 12.34 8.69
CA PHE A 648 -4.70 13.03 8.02
C PHE A 648 -3.35 12.75 8.69
N LEU A 649 -3.28 12.87 10.03
CA LEU A 649 -2.05 12.64 10.80
C LEU A 649 -1.57 11.19 10.68
N THR A 650 -2.49 10.21 10.79
CA THR A 650 -2.17 8.79 10.62
C THR A 650 -1.69 8.49 9.20
N ALA A 651 -2.38 9.01 8.18
CA ALA A 651 -1.99 8.84 6.78
C ALA A 651 -0.61 9.48 6.52
N PHE A 652 -0.38 10.70 6.99
CA PHE A 652 0.91 11.36 6.84
C PHE A 652 2.02 10.59 7.56
N ALA A 653 1.81 10.14 8.81
CA ALA A 653 2.81 9.35 9.55
C ALA A 653 3.17 8.06 8.82
N THR A 654 2.18 7.37 8.24
CA THR A 654 2.39 6.12 7.48
C THR A 654 3.19 6.36 6.20
N TYR A 655 2.89 7.43 5.46
CA TYR A 655 3.53 7.74 4.17
C TYR A 655 4.60 8.83 4.26
N ALA A 656 5.09 9.16 5.45
CA ALA A 656 6.03 10.27 5.66
C ALA A 656 7.25 10.19 4.74
N GLU A 657 7.93 9.04 4.68
CA GLU A 657 9.12 8.88 3.85
C GLU A 657 8.85 8.95 2.34
N PRO A 658 7.86 8.23 1.76
CA PRO A 658 7.49 8.45 0.36
C PRO A 658 7.19 9.92 0.02
N VAL A 659 6.50 10.63 0.90
CA VAL A 659 6.18 12.05 0.73
C VAL A 659 7.44 12.91 0.78
N LEU A 660 8.36 12.64 1.70
CA LEU A 660 9.64 13.37 1.80
C LEU A 660 10.52 13.12 0.58
N TRP A 661 10.60 11.88 0.07
CA TRP A 661 11.34 11.58 -1.14
C TRP A 661 10.73 12.26 -2.37
N ALA A 662 9.40 12.26 -2.53
CA ALA A 662 8.72 12.98 -3.60
C ALA A 662 8.92 14.50 -3.50
N SER A 663 8.82 15.07 -2.29
CA SER A 663 9.05 16.50 -2.06
C SER A 663 10.50 16.91 -2.31
N HIS A 664 11.47 16.06 -1.95
CA HIS A 664 12.88 16.26 -2.28
C HIS A 664 13.12 16.23 -3.79
N LEU A 665 12.51 15.29 -4.52
CA LEU A 665 12.57 15.21 -5.99
C LEU A 665 12.16 16.52 -6.62
N VAL A 666 10.99 17.03 -6.25
CA VAL A 666 10.45 18.28 -6.79
C VAL A 666 11.39 19.46 -6.47
N SER A 667 11.84 19.57 -5.22
CA SER A 667 12.72 20.65 -4.77
C SER A 667 14.10 20.58 -5.47
N PHE A 668 14.64 19.36 -5.65
CA PHE A 668 15.92 19.12 -6.30
C PHE A 668 15.85 19.47 -7.79
N LEU A 669 14.89 18.91 -8.53
CA LEU A 669 14.75 19.17 -9.97
C LEU A 669 14.44 20.63 -10.26
N SER A 670 13.59 21.28 -9.45
CA SER A 670 13.34 22.71 -9.59
C SER A 670 14.55 23.58 -9.29
N SER A 671 15.51 23.11 -8.49
CA SER A 671 16.75 23.87 -8.20
C SER A 671 17.86 23.67 -9.25
N GLU A 672 17.83 22.59 -10.01
CA GLU A 672 18.88 22.25 -10.99
C GLU A 672 18.46 22.52 -12.45
N ALA A 673 17.17 22.52 -12.74
CA ALA A 673 16.66 22.69 -14.10
C ALA A 673 16.64 24.16 -14.51
N SER A 674 17.36 24.50 -15.58
CA SER A 674 17.24 25.79 -16.26
C SER A 674 15.97 25.90 -17.14
N SER A 675 15.19 24.83 -17.30
CA SER A 675 13.94 24.84 -18.07
C SER A 675 12.80 24.20 -17.26
N GLY A 676 11.60 24.80 -17.29
CA GLY A 676 10.40 24.34 -16.59
C GLY A 676 9.91 22.94 -16.99
N SER A 677 10.36 22.41 -18.13
CA SER A 677 9.94 21.09 -18.63
C SER A 677 10.41 19.90 -17.78
N ALA A 678 11.46 20.04 -16.98
CA ALA A 678 12.01 18.92 -16.20
C ALA A 678 11.04 18.48 -15.09
N LEU A 679 10.29 19.39 -14.49
CA LEU A 679 9.34 19.08 -13.42
C LEU A 679 8.10 18.35 -13.96
N SER A 680 7.52 18.84 -15.07
CA SER A 680 6.40 18.16 -15.72
C SER A 680 6.79 16.75 -16.18
N HIS A 681 8.01 16.59 -16.70
CA HIS A 681 8.56 15.29 -17.09
C HIS A 681 8.72 14.36 -15.90
N ALA A 682 9.24 14.84 -14.78
CA ALA A 682 9.38 14.06 -13.54
C ALA A 682 8.01 13.64 -12.98
N CYS A 683 7.03 14.53 -12.98
CA CYS A 683 5.66 14.22 -12.56
C CYS A 683 5.04 13.11 -13.44
N LEU A 684 5.22 13.19 -14.76
CA LEU A 684 4.76 12.16 -15.69
C LEU A 684 5.44 10.81 -15.42
N CYS A 685 6.77 10.80 -15.26
CA CYS A 685 7.53 9.58 -14.96
C CYS A 685 7.10 8.96 -13.63
N TYR A 686 6.92 9.79 -12.60
CA TYR A 686 6.48 9.31 -11.27
C TYR A 686 5.06 8.73 -11.32
N ALA A 687 4.15 9.43 -11.99
CA ALA A 687 2.78 8.95 -12.20
C ALA A 687 2.75 7.62 -12.97
N LEU A 688 3.57 7.49 -14.03
CA LEU A 688 3.65 6.28 -14.85
C LEU A 688 4.20 5.08 -14.07
N ILE A 689 5.34 5.27 -13.38
CA ILE A 689 5.97 4.22 -12.57
C ILE A 689 5.02 3.74 -11.47
N ARG A 690 4.20 4.63 -10.94
CA ARG A 690 3.23 4.28 -9.91
C ARG A 690 1.97 3.63 -10.47
N SER A 691 1.44 4.14 -11.57
CA SER A 691 0.17 3.67 -12.15
C SER A 691 0.30 2.27 -12.76
N PHE A 692 1.47 1.90 -13.27
CA PHE A 692 1.68 0.60 -13.91
C PHE A 692 1.53 -0.57 -12.92
N PRO A 693 2.24 -0.63 -11.78
CA PRO A 693 2.04 -1.68 -10.77
C PRO A 693 0.62 -1.72 -10.21
N VAL A 694 0.03 -0.54 -9.96
CA VAL A 694 -1.33 -0.44 -9.40
C VAL A 694 -2.36 -1.00 -10.37
N SER A 695 -2.25 -0.69 -11.67
CA SER A 695 -3.17 -1.20 -12.69
C SER A 695 -3.08 -2.72 -12.83
N ALA A 696 -1.87 -3.26 -12.84
CA ALA A 696 -1.64 -4.71 -12.86
C ALA A 696 -2.21 -5.37 -11.59
N TYR A 697 -2.01 -4.72 -10.44
CA TYR A 697 -2.48 -5.24 -9.16
C TYR A 697 -4.00 -5.23 -9.01
N ILE A 698 -4.70 -4.20 -9.50
CA ILE A 698 -6.17 -4.15 -9.52
C ILE A 698 -6.75 -5.31 -10.34
N ILE A 699 -6.18 -5.59 -11.52
CA ILE A 699 -6.59 -6.71 -12.36
C ILE A 699 -6.37 -8.03 -11.61
N LEU A 700 -5.20 -8.19 -11.00
CA LEU A 700 -4.85 -9.37 -10.22
C LEU A 700 -5.83 -9.59 -9.06
N VAL A 701 -6.08 -8.58 -8.23
CA VAL A 701 -6.98 -8.67 -7.07
C VAL A 701 -8.41 -8.98 -7.51
N THR A 702 -8.86 -8.37 -8.61
CA THR A 702 -10.18 -8.66 -9.19
C THR A 702 -10.29 -10.12 -9.64
N SER A 703 -9.23 -10.66 -10.21
CA SER A 703 -9.16 -12.07 -10.63
C SER A 703 -9.11 -13.02 -9.42
N LEU A 704 -8.35 -12.66 -8.40
CA LEU A 704 -8.15 -13.44 -7.18
C LEU A 704 -9.18 -13.13 -6.07
N ARG A 705 -10.30 -12.47 -6.37
CA ARG A 705 -11.29 -12.03 -5.37
C ARG A 705 -11.85 -13.15 -4.47
N TYR A 706 -11.78 -14.41 -4.91
CA TYR A 706 -12.18 -15.58 -4.12
C TYR A 706 -11.01 -16.28 -3.44
N HIS A 707 -9.80 -15.70 -3.53
CA HIS A 707 -8.62 -16.29 -2.89
C HIS A 707 -8.74 -16.21 -1.36
N LEU A 708 -8.22 -17.21 -0.66
CA LEU A 708 -8.31 -17.31 0.81
C LEU A 708 -7.76 -16.07 1.53
N PHE A 709 -6.66 -15.49 1.03
CA PHE A 709 -6.01 -14.32 1.61
C PHE A 709 -6.50 -12.98 1.06
N ILE A 710 -7.65 -12.94 0.39
CA ILE A 710 -8.14 -11.69 -0.20
C ILE A 710 -8.28 -10.56 0.83
N TRP A 711 -8.76 -10.87 2.03
CA TRP A 711 -9.00 -9.88 3.09
C TRP A 711 -7.78 -9.62 3.98
N SER A 712 -6.91 -10.61 4.16
CA SER A 712 -5.74 -10.48 5.05
C SER A 712 -4.51 -9.90 4.36
N VAL A 713 -4.31 -10.16 3.07
CA VAL A 713 -3.10 -9.77 2.33
C VAL A 713 -3.42 -8.87 1.15
N PHE A 714 -4.28 -9.31 0.22
CA PHE A 714 -4.48 -8.60 -1.05
C PHE A 714 -5.26 -7.28 -0.89
N SER A 715 -6.33 -7.26 -0.12
CA SER A 715 -7.13 -6.03 0.08
C SER A 715 -6.40 -4.96 0.89
N PRO A 716 -5.68 -5.26 1.98
CA PRO A 716 -4.82 -4.29 2.65
C PRO A 716 -3.79 -3.67 1.72
N LYS A 717 -3.10 -4.49 0.92
CA LYS A 717 -2.16 -3.98 -0.08
C LYS A 717 -2.83 -3.06 -1.09
N LEU A 718 -4.02 -3.42 -1.59
CA LEU A 718 -4.78 -2.57 -2.50
C LEU A 718 -5.13 -1.22 -1.88
N LEU A 719 -5.49 -1.20 -0.60
CA LEU A 719 -5.75 0.04 0.14
C LEU A 719 -4.49 0.91 0.21
N TYR A 720 -3.34 0.34 0.57
CA TYR A 720 -2.06 1.07 0.58
C TYR A 720 -1.72 1.64 -0.80
N GLU A 721 -1.88 0.85 -1.86
CA GLU A 721 -1.62 1.27 -3.22
C GLU A 721 -2.57 2.40 -3.66
N GLY A 722 -3.86 2.29 -3.34
CA GLY A 722 -4.86 3.30 -3.64
C GLY A 722 -4.59 4.64 -2.95
N MET A 723 -4.26 4.62 -1.66
CA MET A 723 -3.89 5.82 -0.90
C MET A 723 -2.63 6.47 -1.45
N HIS A 724 -1.63 5.70 -1.79
CA HIS A 724 -0.39 6.20 -2.37
C HIS A 724 -0.61 6.81 -3.76
N LEU A 725 -1.45 6.18 -4.58
CA LEU A 725 -1.83 6.72 -5.90
C LEU A 725 -2.57 8.07 -5.75
N LEU A 726 -3.48 8.17 -4.80
CA LEU A 726 -4.22 9.41 -4.51
C LEU A 726 -3.28 10.54 -4.09
N ILE A 727 -2.33 10.28 -3.20
CA ILE A 727 -1.30 11.24 -2.80
C ILE A 727 -0.45 11.65 -4.00
N THR A 728 -0.01 10.69 -4.81
CA THR A 728 0.77 10.95 -6.03
C THR A 728 0.01 11.83 -7.00
N ALA A 729 -1.27 11.53 -7.25
CA ALA A 729 -2.12 12.31 -8.14
C ALA A 729 -2.27 13.76 -7.64
N ALA A 730 -2.53 13.96 -6.35
CA ALA A 730 -2.67 15.28 -5.75
C ALA A 730 -1.36 16.10 -5.89
N VAL A 731 -0.21 15.48 -5.61
CA VAL A 731 1.11 16.12 -5.75
C VAL A 731 1.40 16.47 -7.20
N CYS A 732 1.19 15.54 -8.15
CA CYS A 732 1.43 15.77 -9.56
C CYS A 732 0.52 16.88 -10.12
N VAL A 733 -0.77 16.88 -9.79
CA VAL A 733 -1.72 17.92 -10.22
C VAL A 733 -1.31 19.29 -9.68
N PHE A 734 -0.97 19.36 -8.39
CA PHE A 734 -0.54 20.61 -7.76
C PHE A 734 0.68 21.20 -8.47
N PHE A 735 1.73 20.40 -8.67
CA PHE A 735 2.97 20.91 -9.28
C PHE A 735 2.83 21.16 -10.79
N THR A 736 2.07 20.37 -11.52
CA THR A 736 1.81 20.63 -12.95
C THR A 736 1.00 21.91 -13.14
N ALA A 737 -0.01 22.15 -12.31
CA ALA A 737 -0.78 23.39 -12.36
C ALA A 737 0.10 24.62 -12.05
N MET A 738 1.08 24.48 -11.14
CA MET A 738 2.03 25.55 -10.83
C MET A 738 3.04 25.81 -11.95
N ASP A 739 3.35 24.84 -12.79
CA ASP A 739 4.33 24.98 -13.88
C ASP A 739 3.71 25.64 -15.13
N GLN A 740 2.46 25.33 -15.45
CA GLN A 740 1.75 25.86 -16.64
C GLN A 740 1.51 27.38 -16.58
N THR A 741 1.44 27.97 -15.40
CA THR A 741 1.25 29.43 -15.28
C THR A 741 2.46 30.24 -15.76
N ASN A 742 3.66 29.63 -15.79
CA ASN A 742 4.91 30.27 -16.24
C ASN A 742 5.12 30.26 -17.76
N THR A 743 4.37 29.47 -18.52
CA THR A 743 4.51 29.38 -19.97
C THR A 743 3.58 30.36 -20.72
N LYS A 744 2.63 30.99 -20.02
CA LYS A 744 1.68 31.96 -20.60
C LYS A 744 2.02 33.43 -20.35
N SER A 745 3.10 33.73 -19.65
CA SER A 745 3.67 35.08 -19.50
C SER A 745 4.95 35.23 -20.31
#